data_62a01e0b2b7662a454155b58f415be93
#
_entry.id   62a01e0b2b7662a454155b58f415be93
#
_cell.length_a   1.000
_cell.length_b   1.000
_cell.length_c   1.000
_cell.angle_alpha   90.00
_cell.angle_beta   90.00
_cell.angle_gamma   90.00
#
_symmetry.space_group_name_H-M   'P 1'
#
loop_
_entity.id
_entity.type
_entity.pdbx_description
1 polymer ?
#
loop_
_entity_poly.entity_id
_entity_poly.type
_entity_poly.pdbx_seq_one_letter_code
_entity_poly.pdbx_strand_id
1 'polypeptide(L)'
;MCLFIRLNLQLFLPMIRKTTKRSTLLFLFSLFCVLSYAQDMVYSTTISSESEVDLSSNAIDGSLTTNASIRANSGIALGIGAYSGHLELSYLSVLPANTTSYIKLETEDDILSSLLGGNLGGLLSDIVGVLLIGNQEFSVEARNGIDVTFETGSDVAGAFSSDEARITVDKDGNYFLVLTPDNSYDRIRLTNRVGALIGLSQTRNLDVYGSYYTDGGTSCGAPSYTSFSGNGLTLDLLSLGGAGVNNPNFAIDGNENTFSELGLGVIDIAADIEQTVYFNSPGDSDDYYYVQMAIEPSLLELGIANSIEVVGQNAAGTPVFSDTLTNLLDLDLLGLLENGQTAIIGFNPSEPIDRVTFRISSLLGVNLNQNIRIYEVFRAPERPVITATAENLNICTGSSTDLVAEIQHTNGVELRWYDAAQGGNLLATVNSGETFTTPILTNDTTYYVASAEIGCTEESPRTEVEVNVVDIPTANDISVLGDETPICSSNNVILVPSSSVEGTFSWYFDANKTNEITDGMVSAGATYEIDSNGVLTITGLTEAGGPYTYFVAVSDSLAGCENVPGDLQSVEVVVIDSNSSVSIDSNPNLTLDNLMDIFNGANTVNVTGDVSGDVVAGEPISLAINGNLYDGVVEADSSFSIAVDAIDLVLDIDNTIEAFVQGLLCTVSDEIPVSLPDLPIDNILQVFCASDFAVLADLDVDLDDVVFFDSLLGGAQLDASTGLENGQVYFAGILNIPTSVLARVQITVEIIDVPTPTTDATTQTFCLSDDPVIADIQTDQTNVIFYDSASNGNTLDPFTPLEDSRRYYVASVENGCESSERLMITVNLTDDGSSAIFLTGESEEVCQNRTYTYATNSDKQDYVWVITGGMITEGGSSTDNFATVRWTEQSDTQISVSYADDSSCSPTKMLALDTEVISCGMVLGEEFSLVVFNEFSPNNDGFNDFFTVQGIEDYSNTVEIYNRNGNLVFKTMDYQNTWNGQANVKGVSDNGDYLPSGTYYYSIVIPELERNLVGWLQLAR
;
A
#
# COMPACT_ATOMS: atom_id res chain seq x y z
N MET A 1 -4.71 49.62 -16.03
CA MET A 1 -4.53 50.46 -14.82
C MET A 1 -3.27 50.09 -14.07
N CYS A 2 -2.93 48.82 -13.81
CA CYS A 2 -1.68 48.42 -13.16
C CYS A 2 -0.37 48.79 -13.90
N LEU A 3 -0.36 48.78 -15.23
CA LEU A 3 0.85 49.16 -16.00
C LEU A 3 1.13 50.68 -15.93
N PHE A 4 0.12 51.51 -15.87
CA PHE A 4 0.27 52.98 -15.73
C PHE A 4 0.75 53.41 -14.34
N ILE A 5 0.38 52.67 -13.29
CA ILE A 5 0.83 52.91 -11.92
C ILE A 5 2.27 52.44 -11.76
N ARG A 6 2.69 51.37 -12.47
CA ARG A 6 4.10 50.86 -12.44
C ARG A 6 5.08 51.88 -13.10
N LEU A 7 4.67 52.57 -14.16
CA LEU A 7 5.50 53.60 -14.83
C LEU A 7 5.65 54.86 -13.98
N ASN A 8 4.61 55.25 -13.27
CA ASN A 8 4.67 56.48 -12.40
C ASN A 8 5.40 56.23 -11.10
N LEU A 9 5.43 55.01 -10.58
CA LEU A 9 6.20 54.67 -9.36
C LEU A 9 7.70 54.57 -9.60
N GLN A 10 8.13 54.23 -10.81
CA GLN A 10 9.56 54.20 -11.16
C GLN A 10 10.19 55.58 -11.26
N LEU A 11 9.39 56.61 -11.53
CA LEU A 11 9.87 58.00 -11.60
C LEU A 11 9.98 58.70 -10.24
N PHE A 12 9.37 58.20 -9.17
CA PHE A 12 9.41 58.77 -7.83
C PHE A 12 10.37 58.02 -6.86
N LEU A 13 11.08 56.99 -7.26
CA LEU A 13 11.89 56.12 -6.43
C LEU A 13 13.29 56.64 -6.01
N PRO A 14 13.85 57.73 -6.52
CA PRO A 14 15.18 58.23 -6.04
C PRO A 14 15.17 58.99 -4.70
N MET A 15 14.00 59.29 -4.11
CA MET A 15 13.97 60.15 -2.89
C MET A 15 13.79 59.46 -1.53
N ILE A 16 13.70 58.16 -1.46
CA ILE A 16 13.55 57.45 -0.18
C ILE A 16 14.78 56.63 0.17
N ARG A 17 15.72 57.22 0.85
CA ARG A 17 16.83 56.50 1.50
C ARG A 17 16.37 56.00 2.89
N LYS A 18 16.02 54.73 3.05
CA LYS A 18 16.23 53.88 4.22
C LYS A 18 15.70 52.48 3.94
N THR A 19 16.61 51.52 4.06
CA THR A 19 16.54 50.17 3.50
C THR A 19 15.58 49.18 4.17
N THR A 20 14.97 49.51 5.31
CA THR A 20 14.09 48.61 6.06
C THR A 20 12.58 48.75 5.81
N LYS A 21 12.15 49.83 5.12
CA LYS A 21 10.73 50.00 4.74
C LYS A 21 10.42 49.58 3.32
N ARG A 22 11.39 49.23 2.52
CA ARG A 22 11.23 48.84 1.11
C ARG A 22 10.67 47.44 0.97
N SER A 23 11.11 46.49 1.81
CA SER A 23 10.62 45.10 1.76
C SER A 23 9.17 45.01 2.21
N THR A 24 8.78 45.74 3.27
CA THR A 24 7.41 45.69 3.79
C THR A 24 6.41 46.35 2.85
N LEU A 25 6.81 47.40 2.10
CA LEU A 25 5.92 48.08 1.15
C LEU A 25 5.79 47.28 -0.18
N LEU A 26 6.85 46.58 -0.59
CA LEU A 26 6.78 45.64 -1.73
C LEU A 26 6.01 44.36 -1.37
N PHE A 27 6.08 43.88 -0.12
CA PHE A 27 5.30 42.77 0.36
C PHE A 27 3.82 43.11 0.54
N LEU A 28 3.51 44.33 1.03
CA LEU A 28 2.12 44.81 1.08
C LEU A 28 1.53 45.13 -0.31
N PHE A 29 2.36 45.43 -1.33
CA PHE A 29 1.90 45.68 -2.69
C PHE A 29 1.81 44.38 -3.51
N SER A 30 2.60 43.35 -3.21
CA SER A 30 2.44 42.00 -3.77
C SER A 30 1.23 41.26 -3.18
N LEU A 31 0.86 41.57 -1.94
CA LEU A 31 -0.33 41.03 -1.28
C LEU A 31 -1.64 41.65 -1.80
N PHE A 32 -1.56 42.80 -2.48
CA PHE A 32 -2.73 43.47 -3.09
C PHE A 32 -2.89 43.19 -4.59
N CYS A 33 -2.01 42.41 -5.20
CA CYS A 33 -2.07 41.96 -6.59
C CYS A 33 -2.34 40.45 -6.73
N VAL A 34 -2.82 39.80 -5.70
CA VAL A 34 -3.59 38.57 -5.89
C VAL A 34 -4.95 39.01 -6.37
N LEU A 35 -5.05 39.28 -7.67
CA LEU A 35 -6.30 39.40 -8.35
C LEU A 35 -6.99 38.06 -8.26
N SER A 36 -7.99 37.93 -7.43
CA SER A 36 -9.03 36.95 -7.61
C SER A 36 -9.45 37.03 -9.09
N TYR A 37 -9.23 35.99 -9.85
CA TYR A 37 -9.85 35.76 -11.14
C TYR A 37 -11.32 35.45 -10.86
N ALA A 38 -12.10 36.50 -10.52
CA ALA A 38 -13.55 36.40 -10.53
C ALA A 38 -13.98 36.34 -11.98
N GLN A 39 -14.86 35.42 -12.32
CA GLN A 39 -15.56 35.42 -13.59
C GLN A 39 -16.15 36.79 -13.84
N ASP A 40 -15.83 37.42 -14.97
CA ASP A 40 -16.40 38.74 -15.29
C ASP A 40 -17.88 38.57 -15.70
N MET A 41 -18.79 38.91 -14.80
CA MET A 41 -20.22 39.01 -15.12
C MET A 41 -20.45 40.14 -16.11
N VAL A 42 -20.95 39.81 -17.29
CA VAL A 42 -21.29 40.78 -18.32
C VAL A 42 -22.79 41.04 -18.27
N TYR A 43 -23.16 42.21 -17.74
CA TYR A 43 -24.56 42.58 -17.55
C TYR A 43 -25.20 43.08 -18.84
N SER A 44 -26.52 42.90 -18.95
CA SER A 44 -27.33 43.63 -19.91
C SER A 44 -27.22 45.13 -19.62
N THR A 45 -27.12 45.95 -20.67
CA THR A 45 -26.77 47.39 -20.52
C THR A 45 -27.85 48.35 -21.04
N THR A 46 -28.83 47.83 -21.75
CA THR A 46 -29.89 48.67 -22.34
C THR A 46 -31.24 47.98 -22.22
N ILE A 47 -32.27 48.81 -22.17
CA ILE A 47 -33.67 48.38 -22.23
C ILE A 47 -34.17 48.68 -23.63
N SER A 48 -34.56 47.62 -24.36
CA SER A 48 -35.05 47.74 -25.75
C SER A 48 -36.53 48.03 -25.81
N SER A 49 -37.30 47.53 -24.84
CA SER A 49 -38.74 47.71 -24.74
C SER A 49 -39.21 47.58 -23.32
N GLU A 50 -40.14 48.38 -22.87
CA GLU A 50 -40.77 48.25 -21.57
C GLU A 50 -42.21 48.70 -21.58
N SER A 51 -43.03 48.13 -20.70
CA SER A 51 -44.42 48.57 -20.47
C SER A 51 -44.79 48.19 -19.02
N GLU A 52 -45.41 49.15 -18.29
CA GLU A 52 -45.83 48.95 -16.91
C GLU A 52 -44.68 48.49 -15.97
N VAL A 53 -43.53 49.13 -16.08
CA VAL A 53 -42.31 48.81 -15.27
C VAL A 53 -41.96 50.01 -14.41
N ASP A 54 -41.82 49.81 -13.12
CA ASP A 54 -41.27 50.77 -12.18
C ASP A 54 -39.77 50.57 -12.02
N LEU A 55 -39.01 51.67 -11.96
CA LEU A 55 -37.57 51.70 -11.76
C LEU A 55 -36.78 50.80 -12.76
N SER A 56 -37.19 50.80 -14.01
CA SER A 56 -36.61 49.91 -15.05
C SER A 56 -35.08 50.01 -15.16
N SER A 57 -34.49 51.18 -14.89
CA SER A 57 -33.06 51.41 -14.90
C SER A 57 -32.29 50.56 -13.91
N ASN A 58 -32.94 50.04 -12.86
CA ASN A 58 -32.30 49.18 -11.87
C ASN A 58 -31.94 47.82 -12.46
N ALA A 59 -32.68 47.33 -13.46
CA ALA A 59 -32.38 46.06 -14.12
C ALA A 59 -31.14 46.09 -15.04
N ILE A 60 -30.57 47.27 -15.27
CA ILE A 60 -29.37 47.46 -16.12
C ILE A 60 -28.26 48.25 -15.40
N ASP A 61 -28.33 48.42 -14.09
CA ASP A 61 -27.35 49.16 -13.30
C ASP A 61 -26.12 48.32 -12.89
N GLY A 62 -26.12 47.02 -13.20
CA GLY A 62 -25.06 46.06 -12.86
C GLY A 62 -25.08 45.62 -11.40
N SER A 63 -26.20 45.80 -10.70
CA SER A 63 -26.39 45.39 -9.31
C SER A 63 -27.50 44.35 -9.20
N LEU A 64 -27.23 43.25 -8.52
CA LEU A 64 -28.24 42.24 -8.19
C LEU A 64 -28.96 42.50 -6.85
N THR A 65 -28.85 43.77 -6.33
CA THR A 65 -29.52 44.18 -5.09
C THR A 65 -30.60 45.23 -5.29
N THR A 66 -30.68 45.79 -6.49
CA THR A 66 -31.68 46.75 -6.93
C THR A 66 -32.56 46.12 -8.00
N ASN A 67 -33.87 46.32 -7.96
CA ASN A 67 -34.82 45.70 -8.87
C ASN A 67 -35.62 46.69 -9.68
N ALA A 68 -36.01 46.30 -10.87
CA ALA A 68 -37.11 46.85 -11.65
C ALA A 68 -38.35 45.98 -11.40
N SER A 69 -39.50 46.59 -11.18
CA SER A 69 -40.76 45.88 -10.91
C SER A 69 -41.68 45.92 -12.12
N ILE A 70 -41.94 44.79 -12.76
CA ILE A 70 -42.88 44.64 -13.88
C ILE A 70 -44.26 44.38 -13.30
N ARG A 71 -45.18 45.30 -13.48
CA ARG A 71 -46.55 45.25 -12.96
C ARG A 71 -47.50 44.57 -13.93
N ALA A 72 -48.42 43.79 -13.38
CA ALA A 72 -49.54 43.24 -14.10
C ALA A 72 -50.81 43.31 -13.24
N ASN A 73 -51.94 43.45 -13.87
CA ASN A 73 -53.24 43.56 -13.15
C ASN A 73 -54.31 42.70 -13.83
N SER A 74 -55.05 41.95 -13.03
CA SER A 74 -56.09 41.04 -13.49
C SER A 74 -57.32 41.74 -14.03
N GLY A 75 -57.46 43.02 -13.77
CA GLY A 75 -58.70 43.77 -14.08
C GLY A 75 -59.89 43.45 -13.17
N ILE A 76 -61.02 44.03 -13.48
CA ILE A 76 -62.31 43.69 -12.85
C ILE A 76 -63.18 42.90 -13.83
N ALA A 77 -64.07 42.05 -13.31
CA ALA A 77 -65.01 41.17 -14.03
C ALA A 77 -64.86 41.14 -15.58
N LEU A 78 -64.44 39.98 -16.13
CA LEU A 78 -64.15 39.76 -17.55
C LEU A 78 -62.91 40.52 -18.07
N GLY A 79 -61.95 40.86 -17.18
CA GLY A 79 -60.70 41.52 -17.59
C GLY A 79 -60.73 42.99 -17.93
N ILE A 80 -61.78 43.67 -17.57
CA ILE A 80 -61.86 45.14 -17.86
C ILE A 80 -60.80 45.83 -17.01
N GLY A 81 -59.86 46.56 -17.70
CA GLY A 81 -58.72 47.20 -17.07
C GLY A 81 -57.55 46.26 -16.75
N ALA A 82 -57.57 45.03 -17.21
CA ALA A 82 -56.41 44.12 -17.15
C ALA A 82 -55.27 44.67 -18.02
N TYR A 83 -54.06 44.51 -17.54
CA TYR A 83 -52.83 44.77 -18.28
C TYR A 83 -51.71 43.76 -17.86
N SER A 84 -50.81 43.50 -18.79
CA SER A 84 -49.57 42.79 -18.59
C SER A 84 -48.41 43.76 -18.85
N GLY A 85 -47.44 43.73 -17.94
CA GLY A 85 -46.21 44.50 -18.12
C GLY A 85 -45.10 43.62 -18.73
N HIS A 86 -44.16 44.29 -19.38
CA HIS A 86 -42.95 43.60 -19.86
C HIS A 86 -41.71 44.48 -19.74
N LEU A 87 -40.56 43.82 -19.62
CA LEU A 87 -39.23 44.41 -19.64
C LEU A 87 -38.34 43.61 -20.58
N GLU A 88 -37.73 44.29 -21.58
CA GLU A 88 -36.81 43.68 -22.53
C GLU A 88 -35.41 44.23 -22.32
N LEU A 89 -34.51 43.36 -21.81
CA LEU A 89 -33.12 43.65 -21.54
C LEU A 89 -32.27 43.29 -22.75
N SER A 90 -31.28 44.11 -23.11
CA SER A 90 -30.41 43.87 -24.26
C SER A 90 -28.95 43.86 -23.86
N TYR A 91 -28.21 42.98 -24.49
CA TYR A 91 -26.77 42.93 -24.45
C TYR A 91 -26.15 43.79 -25.56
N LEU A 92 -24.86 44.17 -25.41
CA LEU A 92 -24.13 44.96 -26.39
C LEU A 92 -23.85 44.21 -27.70
N SER A 93 -23.80 42.90 -27.66
CA SER A 93 -23.51 42.00 -28.79
C SER A 93 -24.49 40.85 -28.82
N VAL A 94 -24.64 40.25 -29.99
CA VAL A 94 -25.39 39.01 -30.14
C VAL A 94 -24.58 37.90 -29.41
N LEU A 95 -25.22 37.21 -28.50
CA LEU A 95 -24.68 36.05 -27.82
C LEU A 95 -24.81 34.83 -28.72
N PRO A 96 -23.79 34.01 -28.82
CA PRO A 96 -23.84 32.73 -29.54
C PRO A 96 -24.96 31.81 -29.03
N ALA A 97 -25.38 30.85 -29.86
CA ALA A 97 -26.21 29.73 -29.42
C ALA A 97 -25.54 29.02 -28.21
N ASN A 98 -26.36 28.49 -27.30
CA ASN A 98 -25.95 27.82 -26.08
C ASN A 98 -25.15 28.70 -25.08
N THR A 99 -25.21 30.04 -25.23
CA THR A 99 -24.71 30.94 -24.19
C THR A 99 -25.74 31.02 -23.05
N THR A 100 -25.33 30.79 -21.83
CA THR A 100 -26.21 30.84 -20.66
C THR A 100 -26.30 32.26 -20.11
N SER A 101 -27.53 32.76 -19.96
CA SER A 101 -27.84 34.00 -19.25
C SER A 101 -28.56 33.71 -17.94
N TYR A 102 -28.23 34.49 -16.93
CA TYR A 102 -28.78 34.40 -15.58
C TYR A 102 -29.58 35.65 -15.26
N ILE A 103 -30.83 35.48 -14.84
CA ILE A 103 -31.72 36.57 -14.50
C ILE A 103 -32.22 36.39 -13.07
N LYS A 104 -31.82 37.25 -12.14
CA LYS A 104 -32.31 37.21 -10.76
C LYS A 104 -33.73 37.75 -10.69
N LEU A 105 -34.65 36.93 -10.13
CA LEU A 105 -36.09 37.23 -10.07
C LEU A 105 -36.65 37.11 -8.66
N GLU A 106 -37.73 37.87 -8.39
CA GLU A 106 -38.58 37.70 -7.22
C GLU A 106 -40.04 37.93 -7.64
N THR A 107 -40.98 37.19 -7.06
CA THR A 107 -42.42 37.29 -7.33
C THR A 107 -43.19 37.52 -6.02
N GLU A 108 -44.29 38.30 -6.10
CA GLU A 108 -45.12 38.47 -4.90
C GLU A 108 -45.89 37.22 -4.50
N ASP A 109 -46.29 36.40 -5.46
CA ASP A 109 -46.81 35.08 -5.20
C ASP A 109 -45.62 34.07 -5.22
N ASP A 110 -45.65 33.05 -4.41
CA ASP A 110 -44.55 32.07 -4.21
C ASP A 110 -44.45 31.06 -5.37
N ILE A 111 -44.51 31.57 -6.63
CA ILE A 111 -44.49 30.71 -7.83
C ILE A 111 -43.07 30.21 -8.16
N LEU A 112 -42.06 30.97 -7.80
CA LEU A 112 -40.67 30.58 -8.10
C LEU A 112 -40.24 29.36 -7.31
N SER A 113 -40.65 29.19 -6.06
CA SER A 113 -40.43 27.99 -5.27
C SER A 113 -41.07 26.75 -5.90
N SER A 114 -42.28 26.92 -6.45
CA SER A 114 -42.96 25.84 -7.17
C SER A 114 -42.27 25.50 -8.49
N LEU A 115 -41.81 26.49 -9.24
CA LEU A 115 -41.08 26.31 -10.50
C LEU A 115 -39.67 25.73 -10.29
N LEU A 116 -39.04 25.98 -9.13
CA LEU A 116 -37.76 25.40 -8.75
C LEU A 116 -37.82 23.86 -8.72
N GLY A 117 -38.98 23.29 -8.34
CA GLY A 117 -39.24 21.87 -8.31
C GLY A 117 -39.43 21.22 -9.72
N GLY A 118 -39.26 21.95 -10.80
CA GLY A 118 -39.37 21.41 -12.14
C GLY A 118 -40.71 20.70 -12.40
N ASN A 119 -40.68 19.40 -12.73
CA ASN A 119 -41.89 18.59 -12.93
C ASN A 119 -42.75 18.42 -11.67
N LEU A 120 -42.16 18.48 -10.48
CA LEU A 120 -42.88 18.56 -9.21
C LEU A 120 -43.58 19.90 -9.00
N GLY A 121 -43.09 20.97 -9.61
CA GLY A 121 -43.61 22.31 -9.41
C GLY A 121 -45.10 22.46 -9.78
N GLY A 122 -45.52 21.76 -10.82
CA GLY A 122 -46.94 21.70 -11.22
C GLY A 122 -47.80 21.06 -10.16
N LEU A 123 -47.33 20.00 -9.50
CA LEU A 123 -48.02 19.31 -8.42
C LEU A 123 -48.01 20.15 -7.14
N LEU A 124 -46.92 20.85 -6.85
CA LEU A 124 -46.83 21.76 -5.69
C LEU A 124 -47.75 22.97 -5.82
N SER A 125 -47.91 23.53 -7.00
CA SER A 125 -48.82 24.63 -7.26
C SER A 125 -50.28 24.23 -7.04
N ASP A 126 -50.66 22.98 -7.32
CA ASP A 126 -52.01 22.46 -7.12
C ASP A 126 -52.35 22.24 -5.63
N ILE A 127 -51.35 21.95 -4.80
CA ILE A 127 -51.51 21.78 -3.34
C ILE A 127 -51.81 23.10 -2.66
N VAL A 128 -51.24 24.18 -3.11
CA VAL A 128 -51.40 25.52 -2.49
C VAL A 128 -52.75 26.16 -2.81
N GLY A 129 -53.61 25.50 -3.63
CA GLY A 129 -54.98 25.95 -3.91
C GLY A 129 -55.08 27.29 -4.64
N VAL A 130 -54.03 27.68 -5.36
CA VAL A 130 -53.82 28.99 -5.95
C VAL A 130 -54.57 29.16 -7.32
N LEU A 131 -55.15 28.07 -7.84
CA LEU A 131 -55.73 28.03 -9.21
C LEU A 131 -57.03 28.78 -9.43
N LEU A 132 -57.60 29.44 -8.40
CA LEU A 132 -58.94 29.99 -8.57
C LEU A 132 -59.07 31.54 -8.51
N ILE A 133 -58.05 32.27 -8.04
CA ILE A 133 -58.22 33.73 -7.85
C ILE A 133 -56.93 34.50 -8.22
N GLY A 134 -56.70 34.79 -9.48
CA GLY A 134 -55.76 35.79 -9.93
C GLY A 134 -54.29 35.47 -9.74
N ASN A 135 -53.85 34.34 -10.26
CA ASN A 135 -52.45 33.89 -10.17
C ASN A 135 -51.54 34.78 -11.00
N GLN A 136 -50.38 35.06 -10.44
CA GLN A 136 -49.28 35.67 -11.18
C GLN A 136 -48.70 34.59 -12.14
N GLU A 137 -48.49 34.99 -13.39
CA GLU A 137 -47.86 34.21 -14.45
C GLU A 137 -46.79 35.08 -15.09
N PHE A 138 -45.68 34.46 -15.47
CA PHE A 138 -44.70 35.19 -16.29
C PHE A 138 -44.19 34.31 -17.43
N SER A 139 -43.78 34.98 -18.52
CA SER A 139 -43.09 34.33 -19.63
C SER A 139 -41.76 35.00 -19.92
N VAL A 140 -40.84 34.21 -20.52
CA VAL A 140 -39.54 34.66 -20.99
C VAL A 140 -39.42 34.40 -22.48
N GLU A 141 -38.88 35.34 -23.21
CA GLU A 141 -38.51 35.20 -24.60
C GLU A 141 -37.03 35.56 -24.75
N ALA A 142 -36.25 34.70 -25.45
CA ALA A 142 -34.97 35.09 -26.01
C ALA A 142 -35.18 35.58 -27.43
N ARG A 143 -34.56 36.68 -27.83
CA ARG A 143 -34.76 37.33 -29.10
C ARG A 143 -33.43 37.69 -29.77
N ASN A 144 -33.41 37.58 -31.10
CA ASN A 144 -32.35 38.14 -31.92
C ASN A 144 -32.92 39.32 -32.71
N GLY A 145 -32.65 40.54 -32.26
CA GLY A 145 -33.32 41.70 -32.75
C GLY A 145 -34.82 41.69 -32.42
N ILE A 146 -35.68 41.51 -33.44
CA ILE A 146 -37.12 41.43 -33.26
C ILE A 146 -37.67 39.99 -33.30
N ASP A 147 -36.84 39.05 -33.73
CA ASP A 147 -37.25 37.68 -33.92
C ASP A 147 -37.15 36.90 -32.60
N VAL A 148 -38.21 36.16 -32.22
CA VAL A 148 -38.23 35.29 -31.07
C VAL A 148 -37.51 34.01 -31.44
N THR A 149 -36.48 33.69 -30.73
CA THR A 149 -35.64 32.48 -30.91
C THR A 149 -35.94 31.37 -29.91
N PHE A 150 -36.50 31.73 -28.76
CA PHE A 150 -36.99 30.84 -27.72
C PHE A 150 -38.10 31.53 -26.92
N GLU A 151 -39.11 30.80 -26.48
CA GLU A 151 -40.20 31.29 -25.63
C GLU A 151 -40.70 30.19 -24.69
N THR A 152 -40.91 30.53 -23.43
CA THR A 152 -41.58 29.66 -22.44
C THR A 152 -42.26 30.50 -21.37
N GLY A 153 -43.20 29.92 -20.60
CA GLY A 153 -43.92 30.64 -19.56
C GLY A 153 -44.46 29.74 -18.47
N SER A 154 -44.68 30.27 -17.28
CA SER A 154 -45.15 29.54 -16.08
C SER A 154 -46.57 28.97 -16.23
N ASP A 155 -47.30 29.31 -17.30
CA ASP A 155 -48.59 28.75 -17.69
C ASP A 155 -48.48 27.41 -18.45
N VAL A 156 -47.28 27.01 -18.81
CA VAL A 156 -46.99 25.72 -19.48
C VAL A 156 -46.41 24.71 -18.48
N ALA A 157 -46.99 23.55 -18.36
CA ALA A 157 -46.50 22.52 -17.48
C ALA A 157 -45.06 22.10 -17.86
N GLY A 158 -44.16 22.11 -16.92
CA GLY A 158 -42.73 21.79 -17.14
C GLY A 158 -41.92 22.86 -17.86
N ALA A 159 -42.45 24.07 -18.00
CA ALA A 159 -41.86 25.16 -18.79
C ALA A 159 -40.44 25.54 -18.36
N PHE A 160 -40.14 25.42 -17.09
CA PHE A 160 -38.85 25.79 -16.49
C PHE A 160 -38.11 24.59 -15.90
N SER A 161 -38.21 23.42 -16.57
CA SER A 161 -37.50 22.20 -16.25
C SER A 161 -36.66 21.66 -17.40
N SER A 162 -36.40 22.46 -18.42
CA SER A 162 -35.57 22.11 -19.58
C SER A 162 -34.17 22.71 -19.49
N ASP A 163 -33.26 22.18 -20.28
CA ASP A 163 -31.90 22.76 -20.39
C ASP A 163 -31.90 24.17 -20.99
N GLU A 164 -32.87 24.50 -21.84
CA GLU A 164 -32.99 25.85 -22.41
C GLU A 164 -33.50 26.88 -21.39
N ALA A 165 -34.38 26.49 -20.44
CA ALA A 165 -34.89 27.38 -19.41
C ALA A 165 -35.23 26.64 -18.12
N ARG A 166 -34.66 27.08 -17.00
CA ARG A 166 -34.93 26.52 -15.68
C ARG A 166 -34.88 27.57 -14.58
N ILE A 167 -35.62 27.32 -13.50
CA ILE A 167 -35.49 28.08 -12.27
C ILE A 167 -34.49 27.37 -11.35
N THR A 168 -33.58 28.17 -10.77
CA THR A 168 -32.57 27.70 -9.83
C THR A 168 -32.52 28.64 -8.62
N VAL A 169 -31.86 28.18 -7.55
CA VAL A 169 -31.50 29.05 -6.42
C VAL A 169 -29.98 29.08 -6.26
N ASP A 170 -29.47 30.27 -5.87
CA ASP A 170 -28.08 30.43 -5.45
C ASP A 170 -27.89 30.00 -3.99
N LYS A 171 -26.66 30.05 -3.50
CA LYS A 171 -26.30 29.72 -2.11
C LYS A 171 -27.05 30.54 -1.05
N ASP A 172 -27.47 31.79 -1.37
CA ASP A 172 -28.17 32.68 -0.47
C ASP A 172 -29.69 32.48 -0.53
N GLY A 173 -30.18 31.56 -1.36
CA GLY A 173 -31.60 31.27 -1.57
C GLY A 173 -32.29 32.24 -2.53
N ASN A 174 -31.56 33.03 -3.31
CA ASN A 174 -32.14 33.87 -4.34
C ASN A 174 -32.50 33.07 -5.60
N TYR A 175 -33.64 33.37 -6.19
CA TYR A 175 -34.11 32.72 -7.41
C TYR A 175 -33.50 33.32 -8.67
N PHE A 176 -33.07 32.45 -9.57
CA PHE A 176 -32.58 32.80 -10.88
C PHE A 176 -33.32 32.00 -11.96
N LEU A 177 -33.75 32.70 -12.99
CA LEU A 177 -34.06 32.08 -14.27
C LEU A 177 -32.75 31.93 -15.07
N VAL A 178 -32.41 30.69 -15.36
CA VAL A 178 -31.27 30.35 -16.21
C VAL A 178 -31.79 30.03 -17.58
N LEU A 179 -31.27 30.76 -18.59
CA LEU A 179 -31.72 30.70 -19.97
C LEU A 179 -30.54 30.36 -20.88
N THR A 180 -30.63 29.25 -21.62
CA THR A 180 -29.58 28.71 -22.51
C THR A 180 -30.19 28.38 -23.87
N PRO A 181 -30.58 29.38 -24.70
CA PRO A 181 -31.26 29.12 -25.97
C PRO A 181 -30.35 28.42 -26.98
N ASP A 182 -30.89 27.46 -27.72
CA ASP A 182 -30.21 26.74 -28.81
C ASP A 182 -29.88 27.67 -30.00
N ASN A 183 -30.38 28.84 -30.02
CA ASN A 183 -30.15 29.85 -31.05
C ASN A 183 -29.50 31.10 -30.49
N SER A 184 -28.77 31.83 -31.34
CA SER A 184 -28.16 33.11 -30.94
C SER A 184 -29.21 34.17 -30.61
N TYR A 185 -28.93 34.98 -29.59
CA TYR A 185 -29.84 36.03 -29.12
C TYR A 185 -29.05 37.24 -28.59
N ASP A 186 -29.72 38.41 -28.57
CA ASP A 186 -29.15 39.62 -28.00
C ASP A 186 -30.07 40.29 -26.97
N ARG A 187 -31.27 39.74 -26.76
CA ARG A 187 -32.30 40.27 -25.88
C ARG A 187 -33.02 39.21 -25.11
N ILE A 188 -33.43 39.56 -23.88
CA ILE A 188 -34.30 38.75 -23.04
C ILE A 188 -35.50 39.61 -22.64
N ARG A 189 -36.70 39.15 -23.01
CA ARG A 189 -37.93 39.79 -22.62
C ARG A 189 -38.64 38.97 -21.54
N LEU A 190 -38.93 39.59 -20.43
CA LEU A 190 -39.79 39.07 -19.36
C LEU A 190 -41.16 39.76 -19.46
N THR A 191 -42.22 38.96 -19.39
CA THR A 191 -43.59 39.49 -19.39
C THR A 191 -44.32 38.96 -18.17
N ASN A 192 -44.86 39.85 -17.34
CA ASN A 192 -45.65 39.54 -16.17
C ASN A 192 -47.15 39.65 -16.53
N ARG A 193 -47.91 38.63 -16.13
CA ARG A 193 -49.38 38.56 -16.32
C ARG A 193 -50.05 38.13 -15.01
N VAL A 194 -51.32 38.49 -14.87
CA VAL A 194 -52.19 37.98 -13.83
C VAL A 194 -53.43 37.35 -14.49
N GLY A 195 -53.48 35.99 -14.39
CA GLY A 195 -54.65 35.26 -14.85
C GLY A 195 -55.85 35.48 -13.93
N ALA A 196 -57.03 35.71 -14.44
CA ALA A 196 -58.21 35.76 -13.61
C ALA A 196 -59.48 35.40 -14.37
N LEU A 197 -60.21 34.42 -13.92
CA LEU A 197 -61.60 34.15 -14.32
C LEU A 197 -62.59 35.14 -13.70
N ILE A 198 -62.32 35.63 -12.51
CA ILE A 198 -63.12 36.66 -11.79
C ILE A 198 -62.11 37.67 -11.23
N GLY A 199 -61.85 38.74 -11.99
CA GLY A 199 -60.91 39.78 -11.60
C GLY A 199 -61.37 40.58 -10.39
N LEU A 200 -60.53 40.67 -9.36
CA LEU A 200 -60.70 41.54 -8.19
C LEU A 200 -59.80 42.81 -8.31
N SER A 201 -59.30 43.13 -9.51
CA SER A 201 -58.30 44.17 -9.75
C SER A 201 -57.05 44.04 -8.89
N GLN A 202 -56.45 42.83 -8.85
CA GLN A 202 -55.21 42.60 -8.14
C GLN A 202 -54.01 42.93 -9.03
N THR A 203 -53.09 43.71 -8.50
CA THR A 203 -51.82 43.98 -9.11
C THR A 203 -50.80 43.02 -8.54
N ARG A 204 -49.91 42.48 -9.40
CA ARG A 204 -48.79 41.65 -9.00
C ARG A 204 -47.52 42.17 -9.65
N ASN A 205 -46.43 42.13 -8.92
CA ASN A 205 -45.11 42.54 -9.35
C ASN A 205 -44.22 41.33 -9.62
N LEU A 206 -43.52 41.41 -10.75
CA LEU A 206 -42.36 40.55 -11.02
C LEU A 206 -41.13 41.45 -10.92
N ASP A 207 -40.32 41.21 -9.89
CA ASP A 207 -39.11 41.97 -9.64
C ASP A 207 -37.93 41.35 -10.38
N VAL A 208 -37.25 42.20 -11.17
CA VAL A 208 -36.11 41.81 -12.01
C VAL A 208 -34.89 42.60 -11.55
N TYR A 209 -33.89 41.93 -11.05
CA TYR A 209 -32.66 42.55 -10.51
C TYR A 209 -31.56 42.71 -11.58
N GLY A 210 -31.79 42.18 -12.77
CA GLY A 210 -30.90 42.29 -13.92
C GLY A 210 -30.63 40.93 -14.56
N SER A 211 -29.98 41.01 -15.73
CA SER A 211 -29.49 39.81 -16.40
C SER A 211 -28.01 39.93 -16.72
N TYR A 212 -27.30 38.79 -16.66
CA TYR A 212 -25.89 38.71 -17.01
C TYR A 212 -25.56 37.35 -17.63
N TYR A 213 -24.44 37.29 -18.33
CA TYR A 213 -23.77 36.07 -18.69
C TYR A 213 -22.32 36.11 -18.19
N THR A 214 -21.65 34.95 -18.11
CA THR A 214 -20.24 34.88 -17.70
C THR A 214 -19.36 34.76 -18.93
N ASP A 215 -18.31 35.62 -19.03
CA ASP A 215 -17.31 35.56 -20.11
C ASP A 215 -16.00 35.00 -19.53
N GLY A 216 -15.71 33.77 -19.91
CA GLY A 216 -14.45 33.04 -19.75
C GLY A 216 -13.62 33.34 -18.50
N GLY A 217 -13.86 32.65 -17.41
CA GLY A 217 -12.99 32.63 -16.26
C GLY A 217 -12.76 31.16 -15.83
N THR A 218 -11.61 30.86 -15.24
CA THR A 218 -11.45 29.62 -14.48
C THR A 218 -12.41 29.70 -13.30
N SER A 219 -13.48 28.91 -13.30
CA SER A 219 -14.30 28.77 -12.12
C SER A 219 -13.56 27.81 -11.19
N CYS A 220 -13.21 28.29 -10.03
CA CYS A 220 -12.93 27.42 -8.91
C CYS A 220 -14.13 26.49 -8.68
N GLY A 221 -13.89 25.32 -8.13
CA GLY A 221 -14.84 24.22 -8.06
C GLY A 221 -16.11 24.43 -7.21
N ALA A 222 -16.40 25.69 -6.80
CA ALA A 222 -17.61 26.02 -6.07
C ALA A 222 -18.83 25.95 -7.00
N PRO A 223 -19.93 25.30 -6.58
CA PRO A 223 -21.19 25.33 -7.30
C PRO A 223 -21.84 26.71 -7.22
N SER A 224 -22.66 27.00 -8.20
CA SER A 224 -23.29 28.31 -8.28
C SER A 224 -24.79 28.29 -8.02
N TYR A 225 -25.44 27.22 -8.44
CA TYR A 225 -26.88 27.08 -8.38
C TYR A 225 -27.29 25.65 -8.07
N THR A 226 -28.52 25.51 -7.58
CA THR A 226 -29.16 24.19 -7.42
C THR A 226 -30.62 24.26 -7.80
N SER A 227 -31.16 23.15 -8.27
CA SER A 227 -32.59 22.94 -8.49
C SER A 227 -32.98 21.52 -8.08
N PHE A 228 -34.23 21.21 -8.08
CA PHE A 228 -34.70 19.85 -7.85
C PHE A 228 -35.87 19.48 -8.78
N SER A 229 -36.11 18.20 -8.93
CA SER A 229 -37.22 17.68 -9.75
C SER A 229 -37.66 16.33 -9.19
N GLY A 230 -38.70 15.74 -9.74
CA GLY A 230 -39.16 14.41 -9.38
C GLY A 230 -40.28 13.93 -10.29
N ASN A 231 -40.43 12.61 -10.35
CA ASN A 231 -41.45 11.96 -11.17
C ASN A 231 -42.22 10.92 -10.34
N GLY A 232 -43.43 10.58 -10.79
CA GLY A 232 -44.26 9.55 -10.18
C GLY A 232 -44.96 9.96 -8.86
N LEU A 233 -44.69 11.16 -8.35
CA LEU A 233 -45.33 11.68 -7.13
C LEU A 233 -46.76 12.17 -7.44
N THR A 234 -47.67 12.01 -6.47
CA THR A 234 -49.06 12.48 -6.60
C THR A 234 -49.32 13.58 -5.58
N LEU A 235 -50.36 14.39 -5.85
CA LEU A 235 -50.83 15.47 -4.95
C LEU A 235 -51.09 14.97 -3.52
N ASP A 236 -51.65 13.76 -3.36
CA ASP A 236 -51.96 13.20 -2.09
C ASP A 236 -50.68 12.88 -1.27
N LEU A 237 -49.61 12.46 -1.94
CA LEU A 237 -48.33 12.18 -1.31
C LEU A 237 -47.59 13.44 -0.87
N LEU A 238 -47.59 14.45 -1.67
CA LEU A 238 -47.02 15.75 -1.33
C LEU A 238 -47.79 16.45 -0.19
N SER A 239 -49.12 16.26 -0.12
CA SER A 239 -49.95 16.81 0.94
C SER A 239 -49.79 16.08 2.29
N LEU A 240 -49.34 14.80 2.31
CA LEU A 240 -49.05 14.06 3.53
C LEU A 240 -47.75 14.48 4.22
N GLY A 241 -46.91 15.27 3.52
CA GLY A 241 -45.62 15.76 4.01
C GLY A 241 -44.48 14.74 3.89
N GLY A 242 -43.27 15.22 3.82
CA GLY A 242 -42.06 14.40 3.81
C GLY A 242 -41.49 14.04 2.42
N ALA A 243 -42.24 14.22 1.32
CA ALA A 243 -41.72 14.13 -0.03
C ALA A 243 -41.27 15.53 -0.52
N GLY A 244 -40.08 15.64 -1.09
CA GLY A 244 -39.56 16.89 -1.59
C GLY A 244 -38.08 17.10 -1.32
N VAL A 245 -37.61 18.30 -1.67
CA VAL A 245 -36.27 18.75 -1.29
C VAL A 245 -36.42 19.99 -0.41
N ASN A 246 -35.95 19.90 0.81
CA ASN A 246 -35.96 21.01 1.77
C ASN A 246 -34.62 21.73 1.75
N ASN A 247 -34.64 23.07 1.73
CA ASN A 247 -33.45 23.90 1.77
C ASN A 247 -32.40 23.54 0.70
N PRO A 248 -32.77 23.45 -0.60
CA PRO A 248 -31.86 22.97 -1.64
C PRO A 248 -30.54 23.76 -1.72
N ASN A 249 -30.58 25.05 -1.39
CA ASN A 249 -29.42 25.93 -1.38
C ASN A 249 -28.38 25.59 -0.31
N PHE A 250 -28.73 24.82 0.72
CA PHE A 250 -27.77 24.39 1.74
C PHE A 250 -26.80 23.31 1.26
N ALA A 251 -27.02 22.71 0.10
CA ALA A 251 -26.06 21.83 -0.54
C ALA A 251 -24.90 22.58 -1.22
N ILE A 252 -24.96 23.92 -1.26
CA ILE A 252 -24.02 24.79 -1.99
C ILE A 252 -23.67 26.09 -1.24
N ASP A 253 -24.00 26.21 0.05
CA ASP A 253 -23.85 27.47 0.80
C ASP A 253 -22.44 27.63 1.42
N GLY A 254 -21.57 26.63 1.29
CA GLY A 254 -20.21 26.62 1.84
C GLY A 254 -20.20 26.42 3.36
N ASN A 255 -21.26 25.85 3.93
CA ASN A 255 -21.37 25.62 5.36
C ASN A 255 -21.64 24.14 5.67
N GLU A 256 -20.62 23.42 6.02
CA GLU A 256 -20.65 21.99 6.34
C GLU A 256 -21.61 21.59 7.47
N ASN A 257 -22.27 22.53 8.15
CA ASN A 257 -23.23 22.27 9.23
C ASN A 257 -24.69 22.45 8.79
N THR A 258 -24.95 22.97 7.62
CA THR A 258 -26.28 23.07 7.00
C THR A 258 -26.44 21.97 5.97
N PHE A 259 -27.64 21.57 5.64
CA PHE A 259 -27.89 20.51 4.67
C PHE A 259 -29.18 20.71 3.90
N SER A 260 -29.17 20.30 2.66
CA SER A 260 -30.34 20.00 1.85
C SER A 260 -30.86 18.61 2.19
N GLU A 261 -32.16 18.46 2.33
CA GLU A 261 -32.77 17.18 2.71
C GLU A 261 -33.68 16.68 1.60
N LEU A 262 -33.33 15.53 1.01
CA LEU A 262 -34.10 14.86 -0.06
C LEU A 262 -34.90 13.72 0.55
N GLY A 263 -36.19 13.69 0.36
CA GLY A 263 -37.07 12.65 0.88
C GLY A 263 -38.20 12.30 -0.07
N LEU A 264 -38.50 11.00 -0.18
CA LEU A 264 -39.63 10.50 -0.97
C LEU A 264 -40.93 10.45 -0.15
N GLY A 265 -40.83 10.58 1.18
CA GLY A 265 -41.99 10.38 2.08
C GLY A 265 -42.47 8.94 2.08
N VAL A 266 -43.75 8.73 2.48
CA VAL A 266 -44.37 7.39 2.56
C VAL A 266 -45.02 7.07 1.21
N ILE A 267 -44.37 6.27 0.38
CA ILE A 267 -44.82 5.97 -0.99
C ILE A 267 -44.98 4.45 -1.25
N ASP A 268 -46.13 4.04 -1.81
CA ASP A 268 -46.37 2.68 -2.29
C ASP A 268 -46.28 2.58 -3.85
N ILE A 269 -45.82 3.63 -4.52
CA ILE A 269 -45.72 3.73 -5.98
C ILE A 269 -44.29 4.00 -6.42
N ALA A 270 -43.98 3.66 -7.64
CA ALA A 270 -42.69 4.02 -8.26
C ALA A 270 -42.61 5.53 -8.47
N ALA A 271 -41.69 6.16 -7.75
CA ALA A 271 -41.42 7.59 -7.85
C ALA A 271 -39.93 7.85 -7.65
N ASP A 272 -39.45 8.95 -8.18
CA ASP A 272 -38.10 9.46 -7.93
C ASP A 272 -38.13 10.92 -7.52
N ILE A 273 -37.08 11.34 -6.81
CA ILE A 273 -36.79 12.73 -6.49
C ILE A 273 -35.29 12.96 -6.70
N GLU A 274 -35.00 14.10 -7.26
CA GLU A 274 -33.62 14.46 -7.60
C GLU A 274 -33.32 15.91 -7.24
N GLN A 275 -32.07 16.14 -6.83
CA GLN A 275 -31.49 17.48 -6.69
C GLN A 275 -30.31 17.61 -7.61
N THR A 276 -30.28 18.69 -8.41
CA THR A 276 -29.18 18.99 -9.34
C THR A 276 -28.41 20.19 -8.87
N VAL A 277 -27.10 20.06 -8.80
CA VAL A 277 -26.15 21.14 -8.48
C VAL A 277 -25.41 21.54 -9.74
N TYR A 278 -25.36 22.85 -10.03
CA TYR A 278 -24.77 23.41 -11.25
C TYR A 278 -23.51 24.18 -10.96
N PHE A 279 -22.49 23.96 -11.78
CA PHE A 279 -21.23 24.68 -11.78
C PHE A 279 -21.21 25.72 -12.91
N ASN A 280 -20.49 26.82 -12.73
CA ASN A 280 -20.44 27.90 -13.73
C ASN A 280 -19.68 27.53 -15.00
N SER A 281 -18.82 26.51 -14.94
CA SER A 281 -18.11 25.97 -16.10
C SER A 281 -17.98 24.48 -15.95
N PRO A 282 -17.91 23.73 -17.06
CA PRO A 282 -17.52 22.33 -17.00
C PRO A 282 -16.18 22.18 -16.31
N GLY A 283 -16.02 21.09 -15.55
CA GLY A 283 -14.73 20.68 -15.04
C GLY A 283 -13.83 20.12 -16.15
N ASP A 284 -12.59 19.89 -15.81
CA ASP A 284 -11.69 19.11 -16.65
C ASP A 284 -11.93 17.61 -16.43
N SER A 285 -11.43 16.73 -17.32
CA SER A 285 -11.57 15.28 -17.22
C SER A 285 -10.94 14.68 -15.96
N ASP A 286 -10.00 15.42 -15.37
CA ASP A 286 -9.20 15.02 -14.23
C ASP A 286 -9.77 15.52 -12.90
N ASP A 287 -10.83 16.32 -12.95
CA ASP A 287 -11.48 16.88 -11.78
C ASP A 287 -12.29 15.82 -11.04
N TYR A 288 -12.25 15.89 -9.71
CA TYR A 288 -13.12 15.14 -8.83
C TYR A 288 -14.27 16.00 -8.34
N TYR A 289 -15.42 15.39 -8.25
CA TYR A 289 -16.61 15.98 -7.64
C TYR A 289 -16.81 15.31 -6.28
N TYR A 290 -16.94 16.12 -5.25
CA TYR A 290 -17.10 15.67 -3.89
C TYR A 290 -18.48 16.01 -3.38
N VAL A 291 -19.09 15.09 -2.66
CA VAL A 291 -20.34 15.33 -1.94
C VAL A 291 -20.16 14.94 -0.48
N GLN A 292 -20.40 15.90 0.40
CA GLN A 292 -20.52 15.61 1.84
C GLN A 292 -21.96 15.28 2.14
N MET A 293 -22.23 14.07 2.60
CA MET A 293 -23.59 13.61 2.82
C MET A 293 -23.71 12.73 4.07
N ALA A 294 -24.95 12.63 4.56
CA ALA A 294 -25.34 11.65 5.58
C ALA A 294 -26.63 10.95 5.16
N ILE A 295 -26.74 9.69 5.55
CA ILE A 295 -27.88 8.82 5.26
C ILE A 295 -28.34 8.22 6.58
N GLU A 296 -29.65 8.09 6.76
CA GLU A 296 -30.15 7.35 7.91
C GLU A 296 -29.70 5.87 7.87
N PRO A 297 -29.06 5.34 8.94
CA PRO A 297 -28.48 3.99 8.94
C PRO A 297 -29.43 2.88 8.49
N SER A 298 -30.72 3.01 8.82
CA SER A 298 -31.74 2.05 8.42
C SER A 298 -31.98 1.97 6.90
N LEU A 299 -31.61 2.99 6.13
CA LEU A 299 -31.62 2.93 4.66
C LEU A 299 -30.52 2.03 4.12
N LEU A 300 -29.35 2.06 4.73
CA LEU A 300 -28.22 1.21 4.38
C LEU A 300 -28.48 -0.27 4.72
N GLU A 301 -29.06 -0.54 5.90
CA GLU A 301 -29.46 -1.89 6.33
C GLU A 301 -30.46 -2.55 5.36
N LEU A 302 -31.32 -1.75 4.71
CA LEU A 302 -32.29 -2.22 3.74
C LEU A 302 -31.70 -2.40 2.31
N GLY A 303 -30.41 -2.10 2.10
CA GLY A 303 -29.74 -2.17 0.79
C GLY A 303 -30.20 -1.07 -0.18
N ILE A 304 -30.73 0.04 0.34
CA ILE A 304 -31.30 1.13 -0.45
C ILE A 304 -30.21 2.03 -1.06
N ALA A 305 -28.96 1.90 -0.64
CA ALA A 305 -27.84 2.62 -1.24
C ALA A 305 -27.75 2.43 -2.79
N ASN A 306 -28.23 1.29 -3.30
CA ASN A 306 -28.37 1.03 -4.74
C ASN A 306 -29.49 1.84 -5.41
N SER A 307 -30.41 2.43 -4.65
CA SER A 307 -31.48 3.27 -5.18
C SER A 307 -31.13 4.76 -5.20
N ILE A 308 -29.93 5.09 -4.72
CA ILE A 308 -29.35 6.41 -4.74
C ILE A 308 -28.36 6.45 -5.90
N GLU A 309 -28.67 7.25 -6.90
CA GLU A 309 -27.88 7.41 -8.13
C GLU A 309 -27.22 8.78 -8.14
N VAL A 310 -25.96 8.84 -8.54
CA VAL A 310 -25.22 10.06 -8.82
C VAL A 310 -24.99 10.16 -10.31
N VAL A 311 -25.50 11.21 -10.94
CA VAL A 311 -25.43 11.40 -12.38
C VAL A 311 -24.66 12.69 -12.70
N GLY A 312 -23.58 12.58 -13.46
CA GLY A 312 -22.85 13.70 -14.03
C GLY A 312 -23.36 13.99 -15.44
N GLN A 313 -23.69 15.25 -15.72
CA GLN A 313 -24.19 15.66 -17.03
C GLN A 313 -23.33 16.79 -17.59
N ASN A 314 -23.16 16.77 -18.90
CA ASN A 314 -22.48 17.86 -19.62
C ASN A 314 -23.41 19.06 -19.85
N ALA A 315 -22.88 20.16 -20.40
CA ALA A 315 -23.61 21.41 -20.64
C ALA A 315 -24.87 21.24 -21.52
N ALA A 316 -24.95 20.16 -22.29
CA ALA A 316 -26.15 19.84 -23.09
C ALA A 316 -27.17 18.98 -22.30
N GLY A 317 -26.96 18.77 -21.01
CA GLY A 317 -27.82 17.91 -20.18
C GLY A 317 -27.68 16.41 -20.44
N THR A 318 -26.71 16.01 -21.26
CA THR A 318 -26.49 14.59 -21.57
C THR A 318 -25.75 13.94 -20.41
N PRO A 319 -26.27 12.82 -19.84
CA PRO A 319 -25.53 12.05 -18.86
C PRO A 319 -24.26 11.45 -19.48
N VAL A 320 -23.11 11.74 -18.88
CA VAL A 320 -21.80 11.19 -19.27
C VAL A 320 -21.19 10.35 -18.14
N PHE A 321 -21.76 10.47 -16.96
CA PHE A 321 -21.43 9.65 -15.80
C PHE A 321 -22.72 9.24 -15.08
N SER A 322 -22.83 8.00 -14.65
CA SER A 322 -23.92 7.55 -13.78
C SER A 322 -23.43 6.35 -12.97
N ASP A 323 -23.54 6.44 -11.67
CA ASP A 323 -23.22 5.34 -10.77
C ASP A 323 -24.14 5.34 -9.54
N THR A 324 -24.25 4.21 -8.89
CA THR A 324 -24.98 4.09 -7.63
C THR A 324 -24.07 4.45 -6.45
N LEU A 325 -24.68 4.93 -5.38
CA LEU A 325 -23.93 5.27 -4.18
C LEU A 325 -23.12 4.08 -3.64
N THR A 326 -23.65 2.86 -3.74
CA THR A 326 -22.95 1.65 -3.29
C THR A 326 -21.60 1.43 -3.99
N ASN A 327 -21.51 1.77 -5.27
CA ASN A 327 -20.27 1.64 -6.02
C ASN A 327 -19.27 2.76 -5.75
N LEU A 328 -19.73 3.88 -5.21
CA LEU A 328 -18.90 5.04 -4.87
C LEU A 328 -18.38 4.98 -3.41
N LEU A 329 -18.86 4.02 -2.61
CA LEU A 329 -18.47 3.88 -1.21
C LEU A 329 -17.40 2.80 -1.08
N ASP A 330 -16.32 3.12 -0.39
CA ASP A 330 -15.41 2.15 0.17
C ASP A 330 -15.92 1.66 1.55
N LEU A 331 -15.21 0.68 2.14
CA LEU A 331 -15.61 0.10 3.43
C LEU A 331 -15.56 1.10 4.59
N ASP A 332 -14.66 2.06 4.54
CA ASP A 332 -14.50 3.07 5.60
C ASP A 332 -15.61 4.12 5.52
N LEU A 333 -15.91 4.61 4.32
CA LEU A 333 -17.02 5.53 4.08
C LEU A 333 -18.37 4.88 4.38
N LEU A 334 -18.54 3.61 4.01
CA LEU A 334 -19.74 2.84 4.35
C LEU A 334 -19.90 2.75 5.87
N GLY A 335 -18.82 2.47 6.62
CA GLY A 335 -18.83 2.41 8.08
C GLY A 335 -19.21 3.74 8.73
N LEU A 336 -18.81 4.87 8.19
CA LEU A 336 -19.22 6.20 8.66
C LEU A 336 -20.73 6.41 8.48
N LEU A 337 -21.24 6.12 7.29
CA LEU A 337 -22.68 6.27 6.98
C LEU A 337 -23.54 5.30 7.78
N GLU A 338 -23.11 4.06 8.02
CA GLU A 338 -23.80 3.08 8.88
C GLU A 338 -23.93 3.56 10.33
N ASN A 339 -23.02 4.37 10.80
CA ASN A 339 -23.08 5.00 12.13
C ASN A 339 -23.83 6.35 12.12
N GLY A 340 -24.43 6.74 10.99
CA GLY A 340 -25.18 8.01 10.85
C GLY A 340 -24.28 9.25 10.87
N GLN A 341 -22.98 9.07 10.57
CA GLN A 341 -22.03 10.17 10.44
C GLN A 341 -22.01 10.70 9.01
N THR A 342 -21.43 11.87 8.81
CA THR A 342 -21.20 12.41 7.48
C THR A 342 -20.01 11.72 6.83
N ALA A 343 -20.13 11.44 5.52
CA ALA A 343 -19.03 10.99 4.69
C ALA A 343 -18.83 11.94 3.51
N ILE A 344 -17.58 12.11 3.08
CA ILE A 344 -17.25 12.86 1.86
C ILE A 344 -16.91 11.83 0.78
N ILE A 345 -17.75 11.77 -0.23
CA ILE A 345 -17.65 10.82 -1.33
C ILE A 345 -17.12 11.58 -2.54
N GLY A 346 -16.03 11.09 -3.12
CA GLY A 346 -15.43 11.66 -4.32
C GLY A 346 -15.61 10.73 -5.51
N PHE A 347 -15.86 11.31 -6.69
CA PHE A 347 -15.93 10.58 -7.95
C PHE A 347 -15.36 11.41 -9.09
N ASN A 348 -14.76 10.74 -10.07
CA ASN A 348 -14.26 11.36 -11.28
C ASN A 348 -15.09 10.87 -12.46
N PRO A 349 -15.80 11.78 -13.18
CA PRO A 349 -16.60 11.41 -14.34
C PRO A 349 -15.80 10.99 -15.57
N SER A 350 -14.49 11.24 -15.59
CA SER A 350 -13.59 11.08 -16.74
C SER A 350 -13.96 11.90 -17.99
N GLU A 351 -15.05 12.65 -17.95
CA GLU A 351 -15.50 13.58 -18.97
C GLU A 351 -15.94 14.90 -18.32
N PRO A 352 -15.82 16.03 -19.02
CA PRO A 352 -16.26 17.32 -18.50
C PRO A 352 -17.76 17.34 -18.21
N ILE A 353 -18.12 17.64 -16.97
CA ILE A 353 -19.50 17.86 -16.54
C ILE A 353 -19.65 19.26 -15.94
N ASP A 354 -20.83 19.85 -16.08
CA ASP A 354 -21.19 21.14 -15.47
C ASP A 354 -22.28 21.01 -14.40
N ARG A 355 -22.82 19.81 -14.21
CA ARG A 355 -23.83 19.53 -13.18
C ARG A 355 -23.76 18.12 -12.64
N VAL A 356 -24.12 18.00 -11.37
CA VAL A 356 -24.24 16.72 -10.65
C VAL A 356 -25.65 16.59 -10.12
N THR A 357 -26.31 15.48 -10.41
CA THR A 357 -27.67 15.18 -9.96
C THR A 357 -27.63 14.00 -9.00
N PHE A 358 -28.20 14.19 -7.81
CA PHE A 358 -28.45 13.15 -6.82
C PHE A 358 -29.90 12.73 -6.91
N ARG A 359 -30.14 11.47 -7.25
CA ARG A 359 -31.48 10.90 -7.44
C ARG A 359 -31.75 9.80 -6.43
N ILE A 360 -32.92 9.85 -5.79
CA ILE A 360 -33.42 8.74 -4.98
C ILE A 360 -34.66 8.16 -5.70
N SER A 361 -34.65 6.85 -5.92
CA SER A 361 -35.79 6.13 -6.48
C SER A 361 -36.45 5.23 -5.45
N SER A 362 -37.78 5.21 -5.46
CA SER A 362 -38.56 4.34 -4.56
C SER A 362 -38.52 2.88 -4.99
N LEU A 363 -38.38 1.99 -4.02
CA LEU A 363 -38.56 0.56 -4.23
C LEU A 363 -40.01 0.19 -3.90
N LEU A 364 -40.68 -0.55 -4.80
CA LEU A 364 -42.06 -1.02 -4.60
C LEU A 364 -42.19 -1.84 -3.29
N GLY A 365 -43.05 -1.38 -2.39
CA GLY A 365 -43.36 -2.07 -1.13
C GLY A 365 -42.45 -1.75 0.04
N VAL A 366 -41.56 -0.76 -0.07
CA VAL A 366 -40.71 -0.28 1.02
C VAL A 366 -41.14 1.14 1.39
N ASN A 367 -41.57 1.33 2.63
CA ASN A 367 -41.87 2.67 3.17
C ASN A 367 -40.55 3.41 3.45
N LEU A 368 -40.19 4.35 2.58
CA LEU A 368 -39.02 5.22 2.72
C LEU A 368 -39.44 6.53 3.41
N ASN A 369 -39.68 6.50 4.71
CA ASN A 369 -39.90 7.72 5.50
C ASN A 369 -38.56 8.31 5.98
N GLN A 370 -37.53 8.26 5.16
CA GLN A 370 -36.18 8.61 5.54
C GLN A 370 -35.54 9.43 4.44
N ASN A 371 -34.67 10.33 4.86
CA ASN A 371 -34.12 11.38 4.02
C ASN A 371 -32.63 11.22 3.85
N ILE A 372 -32.13 11.62 2.69
CA ILE A 372 -30.70 11.86 2.46
C ILE A 372 -30.44 13.33 2.78
N ARG A 373 -29.32 13.57 3.45
CA ARG A 373 -28.83 14.92 3.73
C ARG A 373 -27.58 15.18 2.93
N ILE A 374 -27.62 16.22 2.11
CA ILE A 374 -26.49 16.72 1.33
C ILE A 374 -26.04 18.01 1.99
N TYR A 375 -24.83 18.01 2.55
CA TYR A 375 -24.25 19.15 3.26
C TYR A 375 -23.56 20.11 2.31
N GLU A 376 -22.69 19.56 1.45
CA GLU A 376 -21.94 20.36 0.50
C GLU A 376 -21.62 19.54 -0.75
N VAL A 377 -21.63 20.18 -1.91
CA VAL A 377 -21.18 19.62 -3.17
C VAL A 377 -20.17 20.59 -3.77
N PHE A 378 -18.99 20.09 -4.11
CA PHE A 378 -17.94 20.94 -4.70
C PHE A 378 -17.06 20.12 -5.65
N ARG A 379 -16.28 20.82 -6.47
CA ARG A 379 -15.29 20.25 -7.36
C ARG A 379 -13.90 20.66 -6.87
N ALA A 380 -12.98 19.72 -6.84
CA ALA A 380 -11.58 19.95 -6.49
C ALA A 380 -10.71 18.89 -7.18
N PRO A 381 -9.39 19.06 -7.23
CA PRO A 381 -8.51 18.01 -7.70
C PRO A 381 -8.62 16.73 -6.86
N GLU A 382 -8.02 15.65 -7.35
CA GLU A 382 -7.98 14.37 -6.64
C GLU A 382 -7.34 14.49 -5.24
N ARG A 383 -7.76 13.62 -4.33
CA ARG A 383 -7.22 13.57 -2.97
C ARG A 383 -5.76 13.12 -3.00
N PRO A 384 -4.83 13.82 -2.30
CA PRO A 384 -3.43 13.44 -2.28
C PRO A 384 -3.19 12.08 -1.61
N VAL A 385 -2.19 11.35 -2.11
CA VAL A 385 -1.69 10.10 -1.50
C VAL A 385 -0.36 10.39 -0.82
N ILE A 386 -0.19 9.87 0.40
CA ILE A 386 1.06 10.00 1.14
C ILE A 386 2.05 8.95 0.62
N THR A 387 3.22 9.41 0.19
CA THR A 387 4.31 8.55 -0.27
C THR A 387 5.49 8.53 0.70
N ALA A 388 5.29 9.04 1.93
CA ALA A 388 6.29 9.01 2.99
C ALA A 388 6.64 7.57 3.39
N THR A 389 7.94 7.31 3.54
CA THR A 389 8.43 6.00 4.01
C THR A 389 8.19 5.83 5.52
N ALA A 390 8.25 4.60 6.00
CA ALA A 390 8.13 4.33 7.44
C ALA A 390 9.18 5.09 8.28
N GLU A 391 10.38 5.32 7.73
CA GLU A 391 11.46 6.10 8.36
C GLU A 391 11.08 7.57 8.52
N ASN A 392 10.27 8.11 7.61
CA ASN A 392 9.80 9.50 7.70
C ASN A 392 8.61 9.65 8.65
N LEU A 393 7.93 8.56 8.97
CA LEU A 393 6.76 8.56 9.86
C LEU A 393 7.13 8.27 11.32
N ASN A 394 8.31 7.71 11.57
CA ASN A 394 8.82 7.44 12.93
C ASN A 394 10.12 8.18 13.12
N ILE A 395 10.16 9.12 14.04
CA ILE A 395 11.33 10.00 14.24
C ILE A 395 11.67 10.13 15.71
N CYS A 396 12.91 10.50 15.98
CA CYS A 396 13.35 10.75 17.34
C CYS A 396 12.88 12.11 17.88
N THR A 397 12.54 12.15 19.15
CA THR A 397 12.22 13.39 19.86
C THR A 397 13.27 14.49 19.60
N GLY A 398 12.78 15.67 19.23
CA GLY A 398 13.63 16.81 18.90
C GLY A 398 14.13 16.84 17.46
N SER A 399 13.60 15.97 16.60
CA SER A 399 13.88 15.93 15.17
C SER A 399 12.74 16.51 14.34
N SER A 400 13.00 16.79 13.09
CA SER A 400 12.00 17.10 12.06
C SER A 400 12.05 16.03 10.98
N THR A 401 10.97 15.87 10.24
CA THR A 401 10.91 14.91 9.13
C THR A 401 10.39 15.57 7.86
N ASP A 402 10.61 14.89 6.75
CA ASP A 402 10.18 15.28 5.42
C ASP A 402 8.99 14.43 5.00
N LEU A 403 7.83 15.07 4.84
CA LEU A 403 6.61 14.44 4.36
C LEU A 403 6.42 14.75 2.88
N VAL A 404 6.03 13.75 2.11
CA VAL A 404 5.78 13.86 0.68
C VAL A 404 4.37 13.33 0.40
N ALA A 405 3.64 14.07 -0.41
CA ALA A 405 2.35 13.65 -0.94
C ALA A 405 2.33 13.84 -2.45
N GLU A 406 1.59 13.00 -3.14
CA GLU A 406 1.50 13.00 -4.59
C GLU A 406 0.04 12.98 -5.06
N ILE A 407 -0.17 13.51 -6.23
CA ILE A 407 -1.39 13.40 -7.04
C ILE A 407 -1.00 13.03 -8.46
N GLN A 408 -1.91 12.40 -9.20
CA GLN A 408 -1.63 11.98 -10.59
C GLN A 408 -1.63 13.18 -11.55
N HIS A 409 -2.57 14.12 -11.37
CA HIS A 409 -2.77 15.27 -12.24
C HIS A 409 -2.22 16.54 -11.58
N THR A 410 -1.00 16.91 -11.97
CA THR A 410 -0.24 17.99 -11.30
C THR A 410 -0.37 19.36 -11.95
N ASN A 411 -0.97 19.45 -13.14
CA ASN A 411 -0.98 20.70 -13.92
C ASN A 411 -1.96 21.74 -13.34
N GLY A 412 -1.45 22.83 -12.83
CA GLY A 412 -2.28 23.89 -12.23
C GLY A 412 -2.76 23.60 -10.81
N VAL A 413 -2.24 22.52 -10.18
CA VAL A 413 -2.63 22.07 -8.85
C VAL A 413 -1.48 22.25 -7.87
N GLU A 414 -1.80 22.64 -6.63
CA GLU A 414 -0.89 22.77 -5.51
C GLU A 414 -1.37 21.88 -4.35
N LEU A 415 -0.43 21.42 -3.51
CA LEU A 415 -0.72 20.70 -2.28
C LEU A 415 -0.59 21.64 -1.08
N ARG A 416 -1.56 21.60 -0.18
CA ARG A 416 -1.67 22.46 1.00
C ARG A 416 -1.61 21.62 2.26
N TRP A 417 -0.62 21.87 3.10
CA TRP A 417 -0.42 21.15 4.36
C TRP A 417 -1.00 21.93 5.54
N TYR A 418 -1.68 21.21 6.44
CA TYR A 418 -2.41 21.76 7.58
C TYR A 418 -2.10 21.04 8.89
N ASP A 419 -2.40 21.70 10.01
CA ASP A 419 -2.29 21.17 11.37
C ASP A 419 -3.60 20.58 11.93
N ALA A 420 -4.66 20.53 11.13
CA ALA A 420 -5.96 20.00 11.55
C ALA A 420 -6.73 19.39 10.36
N ALA A 421 -7.60 18.40 10.64
CA ALA A 421 -8.45 17.75 9.65
C ALA A 421 -9.42 18.73 8.97
N GLN A 422 -9.91 19.70 9.72
CA GLN A 422 -10.80 20.78 9.23
C GLN A 422 -10.36 22.11 9.83
N GLY A 423 -10.45 23.20 9.06
CA GLY A 423 -9.93 24.48 9.49
C GLY A 423 -8.42 24.43 9.72
N GLY A 424 -7.95 24.90 10.88
CA GLY A 424 -6.53 24.91 11.25
C GLY A 424 -5.70 25.94 10.50
N ASN A 425 -4.39 25.82 10.61
CA ASN A 425 -3.44 26.72 9.97
C ASN A 425 -2.84 26.07 8.74
N LEU A 426 -2.77 26.81 7.64
CA LEU A 426 -1.98 26.44 6.47
C LEU A 426 -0.49 26.52 6.83
N LEU A 427 0.20 25.39 6.80
CA LEU A 427 1.61 25.27 7.18
C LEU A 427 2.53 25.48 5.98
N ALA A 428 2.16 24.90 4.83
CA ALA A 428 2.92 25.00 3.60
C ALA A 428 2.04 24.81 2.38
N THR A 429 2.50 25.35 1.25
CA THR A 429 1.98 25.08 -0.08
C THR A 429 3.14 24.61 -0.93
N VAL A 430 3.02 23.42 -1.52
CA VAL A 430 4.06 22.75 -2.30
C VAL A 430 3.47 22.16 -3.58
N ASN A 431 4.29 21.77 -4.53
CA ASN A 431 3.81 20.99 -5.69
C ASN A 431 3.78 19.49 -5.33
N SER A 432 3.05 18.71 -6.13
CA SER A 432 3.05 17.25 -6.02
C SER A 432 4.47 16.68 -6.06
N GLY A 433 4.78 15.78 -5.12
CA GLY A 433 6.09 15.18 -4.97
C GLY A 433 7.15 16.10 -4.32
N GLU A 434 6.84 17.35 -4.01
CA GLU A 434 7.72 18.23 -3.23
C GLU A 434 7.56 17.99 -1.73
N THR A 435 8.65 18.13 -1.03
CA THR A 435 8.75 17.87 0.41
C THR A 435 8.14 18.99 1.26
N PHE A 436 7.33 18.61 2.23
CA PHE A 436 7.00 19.43 3.39
C PHE A 436 7.85 19.00 4.58
N THR A 437 8.79 19.83 5.02
CA THR A 437 9.60 19.59 6.22
C THR A 437 8.82 20.05 7.45
N THR A 438 8.58 19.14 8.39
CA THR A 438 7.89 19.47 9.64
C THR A 438 8.72 20.39 10.54
N PRO A 439 8.12 21.14 11.46
CA PRO A 439 8.85 21.69 12.59
C PRO A 439 9.54 20.59 13.41
N ILE A 440 10.43 20.99 14.32
CA ILE A 440 10.99 20.05 15.30
C ILE A 440 9.86 19.54 16.19
N LEU A 441 9.71 18.20 16.25
CA LEU A 441 8.64 17.54 16.99
C LEU A 441 9.16 16.96 18.31
N THR A 442 8.32 17.02 19.33
CA THR A 442 8.59 16.45 20.66
C THR A 442 7.47 15.52 21.13
N ASN A 443 6.41 15.39 20.35
CA ASN A 443 5.29 14.51 20.59
C ASN A 443 4.71 14.09 19.23
N ASP A 444 3.99 12.99 19.23
CA ASP A 444 3.23 12.54 18.09
C ASP A 444 2.39 13.67 17.51
N THR A 445 2.43 13.82 16.22
CA THR A 445 1.79 14.95 15.55
C THR A 445 1.17 14.50 14.24
N THR A 446 -0.10 14.82 14.08
CA THR A 446 -0.84 14.53 12.86
C THR A 446 -0.85 15.76 11.95
N TYR A 447 -0.54 15.55 10.70
CA TYR A 447 -0.62 16.53 9.62
C TYR A 447 -1.68 16.12 8.61
N TYR A 448 -2.16 17.10 7.84
CA TYR A 448 -3.21 16.91 6.87
C TYR A 448 -2.83 17.61 5.58
N VAL A 449 -3.05 16.95 4.44
CA VAL A 449 -2.74 17.51 3.13
C VAL A 449 -3.95 17.45 2.22
N ALA A 450 -4.23 18.53 1.52
CA ALA A 450 -5.23 18.63 0.46
C ALA A 450 -4.59 19.08 -0.84
N SER A 451 -5.22 18.77 -1.95
CA SER A 451 -4.94 19.35 -3.26
C SER A 451 -5.92 20.50 -3.55
N ALA A 452 -5.47 21.49 -4.26
CA ALA A 452 -6.29 22.62 -4.70
C ALA A 452 -5.80 23.15 -6.03
N GLU A 453 -6.70 23.65 -6.86
CA GLU A 453 -6.31 24.46 -8.02
C GLU A 453 -5.64 25.76 -7.57
N ILE A 454 -4.58 26.15 -8.25
CA ILE A 454 -3.82 27.36 -7.92
C ILE A 454 -4.71 28.60 -7.99
N GLY A 455 -4.90 29.23 -6.84
CA GLY A 455 -5.72 30.44 -6.70
C GLY A 455 -7.18 30.20 -6.35
N CYS A 456 -7.59 28.95 -6.21
CA CYS A 456 -8.91 28.53 -5.75
C CYS A 456 -8.95 28.30 -4.23
N THR A 457 -10.13 28.37 -3.65
CA THR A 457 -10.36 28.11 -2.22
C THR A 457 -10.83 26.70 -1.97
N GLU A 458 -11.46 26.08 -2.95
CA GLU A 458 -11.95 24.72 -2.90
C GLU A 458 -10.78 23.77 -2.89
N GLU A 459 -10.82 22.82 -1.95
CA GLU A 459 -9.78 21.84 -1.71
C GLU A 459 -10.38 20.42 -1.71
N SER A 460 -9.58 19.45 -2.09
CA SER A 460 -9.94 18.04 -1.89
C SER A 460 -10.13 17.73 -0.40
N PRO A 461 -10.82 16.67 -0.03
CA PRO A 461 -10.75 16.14 1.32
C PRO A 461 -9.29 15.90 1.72
N ARG A 462 -8.97 16.21 2.96
CA ARG A 462 -7.60 16.10 3.46
C ARG A 462 -7.21 14.64 3.68
N THR A 463 -5.99 14.30 3.31
CA THR A 463 -5.35 13.06 3.68
C THR A 463 -4.58 13.27 4.97
N GLU A 464 -4.82 12.39 5.92
CA GLU A 464 -4.16 12.39 7.22
C GLU A 464 -2.82 11.66 7.14
N VAL A 465 -1.82 12.17 7.84
CA VAL A 465 -0.54 11.50 8.07
C VAL A 465 -0.08 11.75 9.50
N GLU A 466 0.12 10.68 10.23
CA GLU A 466 0.61 10.70 11.60
C GLU A 466 2.13 10.51 11.62
N VAL A 467 2.82 11.39 12.34
CA VAL A 467 4.25 11.28 12.60
C VAL A 467 4.42 10.89 14.07
N ASN A 468 4.93 9.69 14.29
CA ASN A 468 5.20 9.16 15.61
C ASN A 468 6.55 9.65 16.09
N VAL A 469 6.61 10.14 17.32
CA VAL A 469 7.84 10.66 17.93
C VAL A 469 8.30 9.72 19.02
N VAL A 470 9.38 9.03 18.75
CA VAL A 470 9.99 8.08 19.67
C VAL A 470 10.96 8.81 20.60
N ASP A 471 10.86 8.56 21.87
CA ASP A 471 11.79 9.13 22.85
C ASP A 471 13.20 8.58 22.63
N ILE A 472 14.19 9.48 22.75
CA ILE A 472 15.58 9.07 22.68
C ILE A 472 15.92 8.27 23.94
N PRO A 473 16.45 7.03 23.81
CA PRO A 473 16.84 6.24 24.96
C PRO A 473 17.87 6.95 25.84
N THR A 474 17.81 6.69 27.14
CA THR A 474 18.74 7.21 28.14
C THR A 474 19.55 6.08 28.77
N ALA A 475 20.63 6.40 29.44
CA ALA A 475 21.43 5.42 30.20
C ALA A 475 20.57 4.62 31.21
N ASN A 476 19.51 5.22 31.74
CA ASN A 476 18.64 4.57 32.74
C ASN A 476 17.70 3.50 32.13
N ASP A 477 17.52 3.51 30.82
CA ASP A 477 16.71 2.52 30.11
C ASP A 477 17.46 1.21 29.89
N ILE A 478 18.78 1.21 30.14
CA ILE A 478 19.67 0.06 29.93
C ILE A 478 20.16 -0.46 31.27
N SER A 479 20.15 -1.77 31.44
CA SER A 479 20.81 -2.46 32.51
C SER A 479 21.74 -3.53 31.96
N VAL A 480 22.86 -3.79 32.64
CA VAL A 480 23.85 -4.79 32.24
C VAL A 480 24.01 -5.80 33.37
N LEU A 481 23.83 -7.08 33.04
CA LEU A 481 24.17 -8.20 33.93
C LEU A 481 25.58 -8.69 33.61
N GLY A 482 26.29 -9.21 34.63
CA GLY A 482 27.64 -9.68 34.45
C GLY A 482 28.73 -8.65 34.86
N ASP A 483 28.34 -7.56 35.50
CA ASP A 483 29.21 -6.56 36.07
C ASP A 483 29.70 -6.89 37.51
N GLU A 484 29.50 -8.14 37.96
CA GLU A 484 29.97 -8.62 39.24
C GLU A 484 31.51 -8.63 39.25
N THR A 485 32.12 -7.64 39.86
CA THR A 485 33.58 -7.47 39.94
C THR A 485 34.06 -7.60 41.40
N PRO A 486 35.28 -8.06 41.63
CA PRO A 486 36.40 -8.32 40.71
C PRO A 486 36.34 -9.70 40.04
N ILE A 487 36.83 -9.79 38.79
CA ILE A 487 36.93 -10.98 37.96
C ILE A 487 38.39 -11.42 37.81
N CYS A 488 38.64 -12.69 37.75
CA CYS A 488 40.02 -13.21 37.54
C CYS A 488 40.44 -13.01 36.06
N SER A 489 41.71 -12.65 35.85
CA SER A 489 42.28 -12.42 34.50
C SER A 489 42.22 -13.64 33.57
N SER A 490 42.04 -14.83 34.10
CA SER A 490 41.83 -16.04 33.30
C SER A 490 40.39 -16.26 32.84
N ASN A 491 39.45 -15.53 33.40
CA ASN A 491 38.04 -15.72 33.13
C ASN A 491 37.55 -14.77 32.02
N ASN A 492 36.59 -15.24 31.21
CA ASN A 492 35.89 -14.39 30.25
C ASN A 492 34.91 -13.50 31.00
N VAL A 493 34.79 -12.29 30.54
CA VAL A 493 33.78 -11.34 30.98
C VAL A 493 32.60 -11.41 30.03
N ILE A 494 31.42 -11.66 30.55
CA ILE A 494 30.19 -11.70 29.75
C ILE A 494 29.26 -10.62 30.28
N LEU A 495 29.03 -9.57 29.44
CA LEU A 495 28.15 -8.45 29.74
C LEU A 495 26.86 -8.60 28.95
N VAL A 496 25.76 -8.82 29.64
CA VAL A 496 24.44 -9.05 29.02
C VAL A 496 23.61 -7.79 29.18
N PRO A 497 23.44 -7.00 28.10
CA PRO A 497 22.61 -5.81 28.15
C PRO A 497 21.13 -6.18 28.08
N SER A 498 20.29 -5.40 28.71
CA SER A 498 18.85 -5.43 28.60
C SER A 498 18.29 -4.04 28.66
N SER A 499 17.20 -3.78 27.98
CA SER A 499 16.59 -2.45 27.93
C SER A 499 15.07 -2.52 28.03
N SER A 500 14.46 -1.45 28.54
CA SER A 500 13.03 -1.20 28.45
C SER A 500 12.61 -0.79 27.04
N VAL A 501 13.55 -0.36 26.19
CA VAL A 501 13.35 0.02 24.79
C VAL A 501 13.70 -1.21 23.92
N GLU A 502 12.76 -1.58 23.04
CA GLU A 502 13.01 -2.62 22.03
C GLU A 502 14.00 -2.13 20.99
N GLY A 503 15.11 -2.83 20.80
CA GLY A 503 16.12 -2.38 19.87
C GLY A 503 17.40 -3.20 19.89
N THR A 504 18.44 -2.67 19.25
CA THR A 504 19.75 -3.29 19.12
C THR A 504 20.78 -2.57 20.00
N PHE A 505 21.74 -3.34 20.56
CA PHE A 505 22.76 -2.78 21.41
C PHE A 505 24.07 -2.55 20.66
N SER A 506 24.74 -1.43 20.97
CA SER A 506 26.07 -1.09 20.49
C SER A 506 26.99 -0.77 21.67
N TRP A 507 28.22 -1.27 21.62
CA TRP A 507 29.20 -1.11 22.69
C TRP A 507 30.32 -0.15 22.30
N TYR A 508 30.82 0.61 23.29
CA TYR A 508 31.82 1.66 23.09
C TYR A 508 32.86 1.63 24.21
N PHE A 509 34.10 2.09 23.89
CA PHE A 509 35.14 2.32 24.88
C PHE A 509 35.01 3.67 25.56
N ASP A 510 34.16 4.55 25.07
CA ASP A 510 33.97 5.90 25.61
C ASP A 510 32.53 6.37 25.55
N ALA A 511 32.15 7.24 26.50
CA ALA A 511 30.81 7.77 26.63
C ALA A 511 30.34 8.63 25.43
N ASN A 512 31.27 9.09 24.58
CA ASN A 512 30.96 9.97 23.45
C ASN A 512 30.77 9.22 22.12
N LYS A 513 30.75 7.87 22.15
CA LYS A 513 30.57 7.03 20.99
C LYS A 513 31.65 7.19 19.89
N THR A 514 32.88 7.62 20.29
CA THR A 514 33.96 7.85 19.32
C THR A 514 34.73 6.60 18.96
N ASN A 515 34.72 5.56 19.85
CA ASN A 515 35.39 4.29 19.65
C ASN A 515 34.40 3.15 19.91
N GLU A 516 33.79 2.69 18.83
CA GLU A 516 32.86 1.56 18.85
C GLU A 516 33.62 0.22 19.00
N ILE A 517 33.03 -0.71 19.76
CA ILE A 517 33.50 -2.07 19.89
C ILE A 517 32.71 -2.91 18.87
N THR A 518 33.42 -3.52 17.92
CA THR A 518 32.81 -4.36 16.89
C THR A 518 33.12 -5.83 17.14
N ASP A 519 32.24 -6.72 16.69
CA ASP A 519 32.41 -8.17 16.80
C ASP A 519 33.76 -8.64 16.23
N GLY A 520 34.45 -9.53 16.97
CA GLY A 520 35.77 -10.02 16.63
C GLY A 520 36.92 -9.01 16.81
N MET A 521 36.67 -7.82 17.38
CA MET A 521 37.70 -6.80 17.58
C MET A 521 38.75 -7.26 18.56
N VAL A 522 40.04 -6.95 18.27
CA VAL A 522 41.15 -7.13 19.19
C VAL A 522 41.73 -5.76 19.56
N SER A 523 41.74 -5.43 20.86
CA SER A 523 42.29 -4.18 21.37
C SER A 523 43.04 -4.40 22.68
N ALA A 524 44.23 -3.84 22.79
CA ALA A 524 45.11 -3.93 23.97
C ALA A 524 45.36 -5.35 24.45
N GLY A 525 45.26 -6.36 23.60
CA GLY A 525 45.46 -7.80 23.97
C GLY A 525 44.18 -8.52 24.35
N ALA A 526 43.05 -7.82 24.48
CA ALA A 526 41.75 -8.46 24.72
C ALA A 526 40.96 -8.61 23.39
N THR A 527 40.20 -9.69 23.31
CA THR A 527 39.29 -9.97 22.19
C THR A 527 37.85 -9.71 22.64
N TYR A 528 37.08 -9.08 21.77
CA TYR A 528 35.69 -8.65 21.99
C TYR A 528 34.77 -9.37 20.97
N GLU A 529 33.81 -10.12 21.45
CA GLU A 529 32.84 -10.82 20.63
C GLU A 529 31.43 -10.32 21.00
N ILE A 530 30.62 -9.99 19.99
CA ILE A 530 29.25 -9.49 20.21
C ILE A 530 28.30 -10.44 19.48
N ASP A 531 27.35 -11.01 20.19
CA ASP A 531 26.34 -11.87 19.61
C ASP A 531 25.16 -11.03 19.01
N SER A 532 24.21 -11.72 18.37
CA SER A 532 23.02 -11.11 17.77
C SER A 532 22.09 -10.42 18.78
N ASN A 533 22.23 -10.67 20.07
CA ASN A 533 21.45 -10.06 21.14
C ASN A 533 22.22 -8.90 21.80
N GLY A 534 23.40 -8.56 21.30
CA GLY A 534 24.27 -7.52 21.83
C GLY A 534 25.05 -7.92 23.09
N VAL A 535 25.13 -9.22 23.42
CA VAL A 535 25.92 -9.71 24.54
C VAL A 535 27.39 -9.56 24.20
N LEU A 536 28.12 -8.83 25.02
CA LEU A 536 29.55 -8.62 24.86
C LEU A 536 30.33 -9.61 25.68
N THR A 537 31.11 -10.47 25.02
CA THR A 537 32.07 -11.38 25.63
C THR A 537 33.48 -10.85 25.43
N ILE A 538 34.22 -10.72 26.51
CA ILE A 538 35.59 -10.18 26.51
C ILE A 538 36.55 -11.22 27.07
N THR A 539 37.57 -11.53 26.30
CA THR A 539 38.63 -12.45 26.70
C THR A 539 39.98 -11.75 26.74
N GLY A 540 40.88 -12.17 27.66
CA GLY A 540 42.23 -11.66 27.69
C GLY A 540 42.44 -10.33 28.40
N LEU A 541 41.52 -9.93 29.27
CA LEU A 541 41.71 -8.74 30.14
C LEU A 541 42.76 -9.08 31.23
N THR A 542 43.55 -8.05 31.62
CA THR A 542 44.60 -8.17 32.63
C THR A 542 44.45 -7.13 33.75
N GLU A 543 44.90 -7.46 34.97
CA GLU A 543 44.90 -6.49 36.11
C GLU A 543 45.67 -5.21 35.77
N ALA A 544 46.81 -5.31 35.11
CA ALA A 544 47.66 -4.18 34.75
C ALA A 544 47.03 -3.20 33.78
N GLY A 545 46.02 -3.61 33.04
CA GLY A 545 45.25 -2.78 32.08
C GLY A 545 44.01 -2.14 32.68
N GLY A 546 43.55 -2.57 33.85
CA GLY A 546 42.28 -2.17 34.47
C GLY A 546 42.40 -0.95 35.42
N PRO A 547 41.25 -0.50 35.99
CA PRO A 547 39.89 -0.96 35.71
C PRO A 547 39.44 -0.56 34.30
N TYR A 548 38.59 -1.42 33.70
CA TYR A 548 38.06 -1.22 32.35
C TYR A 548 36.64 -0.69 32.43
N THR A 549 36.36 0.36 31.68
CA THR A 549 35.00 0.92 31.58
C THR A 549 34.48 0.76 30.15
N TYR A 550 33.33 0.15 30.02
CA TYR A 550 32.62 -0.02 28.76
C TYR A 550 31.31 0.77 28.81
N PHE A 551 30.84 1.16 27.67
CA PHE A 551 29.60 1.93 27.51
C PHE A 551 28.70 1.23 26.49
N VAL A 552 27.43 1.11 26.83
CA VAL A 552 26.45 0.50 25.94
C VAL A 552 25.32 1.49 25.62
N ALA A 553 24.93 1.50 24.36
CA ALA A 553 23.78 2.23 23.85
C ALA A 553 22.76 1.24 23.33
N VAL A 554 21.49 1.64 23.31
CA VAL A 554 20.42 0.92 22.61
C VAL A 554 19.90 1.81 21.49
N SER A 555 19.73 1.25 20.32
CA SER A 555 19.06 1.87 19.17
C SER A 555 17.65 1.30 19.06
N ASP A 556 16.65 2.16 19.20
CA ASP A 556 15.25 1.80 19.06
C ASP A 556 14.96 1.15 17.70
N SER A 557 14.12 0.12 17.68
CA SER A 557 13.81 -0.65 16.47
C SER A 557 12.82 0.04 15.53
N LEU A 558 12.07 1.05 16.01
CA LEU A 558 11.02 1.72 15.26
C LEU A 558 11.55 2.91 14.45
N ALA A 559 12.31 3.80 15.12
CA ALA A 559 12.84 5.03 14.54
C ALA A 559 14.38 5.07 14.48
N GLY A 560 15.05 4.06 15.02
CA GLY A 560 16.51 4.04 15.13
C GLY A 560 17.07 5.08 16.11
N CYS A 561 16.27 5.54 17.07
CA CYS A 561 16.70 6.51 18.07
C CYS A 561 17.67 5.87 19.04
N GLU A 562 18.84 6.44 19.15
CA GLU A 562 19.93 5.89 19.96
C GLU A 562 20.35 6.87 21.05
N ASN A 563 20.82 6.37 22.21
CA ASN A 563 21.36 7.18 23.29
C ASN A 563 22.28 8.27 22.76
N VAL A 564 22.12 9.49 23.24
CA VAL A 564 23.01 10.61 22.86
C VAL A 564 24.42 10.46 23.45
N PRO A 565 25.46 10.99 22.80
CA PRO A 565 26.79 11.04 23.36
C PRO A 565 26.81 11.67 24.76
N GLY A 566 27.39 10.95 25.73
CA GLY A 566 27.45 11.36 27.14
C GLY A 566 26.32 10.80 28.01
N ASP A 567 25.32 10.11 27.39
CA ASP A 567 24.21 9.46 28.10
C ASP A 567 24.10 7.98 27.75
N LEU A 568 25.21 7.26 27.88
CA LEU A 568 25.32 5.84 27.70
C LEU A 568 25.38 5.14 29.06
N GLN A 569 24.86 3.93 29.15
CA GLN A 569 25.03 3.10 30.33
C GLN A 569 26.48 2.64 30.44
N SER A 570 27.14 2.96 31.56
CA SER A 570 28.51 2.55 31.81
C SER A 570 28.56 1.30 32.68
N VAL A 571 29.49 0.42 32.40
CA VAL A 571 29.83 -0.74 33.22
C VAL A 571 31.33 -0.76 33.48
N GLU A 572 31.72 -0.94 34.76
CA GLU A 572 33.10 -1.03 35.13
C GLU A 572 33.47 -2.49 35.45
N VAL A 573 34.54 -2.96 34.82
CA VAL A 573 35.08 -4.30 35.03
C VAL A 573 36.44 -4.20 35.72
N VAL A 574 36.53 -4.76 36.91
CA VAL A 574 37.76 -4.81 37.67
C VAL A 574 38.33 -6.23 37.56
N VAL A 575 39.51 -6.35 37.01
CA VAL A 575 40.24 -7.60 36.86
C VAL A 575 41.35 -7.69 37.91
N ILE A 576 41.47 -8.81 38.49
CA ILE A 576 42.56 -9.13 39.46
C ILE A 576 43.35 -10.35 38.98
N ASP A 577 44.64 -10.28 39.12
CA ASP A 577 45.52 -11.44 38.89
C ASP A 577 45.68 -12.24 40.18
N SER A 578 45.69 -13.57 40.04
CA SER A 578 46.14 -14.42 41.15
C SER A 578 47.64 -14.45 41.15
N ASN A 579 48.25 -13.96 42.24
CA ASN A 579 49.69 -14.16 42.46
C ASN A 579 50.02 -15.60 42.92
N SER A 580 49.00 -16.43 43.05
CA SER A 580 49.13 -17.81 43.53
C SER A 580 49.22 -18.80 42.37
N SER A 581 49.84 -19.87 42.54
CA SER A 581 49.88 -21.01 41.65
C SER A 581 49.82 -22.32 42.38
N VAL A 582 49.23 -23.31 41.75
CA VAL A 582 49.25 -24.71 42.16
C VAL A 582 50.03 -25.47 41.10
N SER A 583 50.82 -26.46 41.49
CA SER A 583 51.43 -27.40 40.54
C SER A 583 51.44 -28.79 41.11
N ILE A 584 51.05 -29.74 40.34
CA ILE A 584 51.10 -31.17 40.65
C ILE A 584 52.51 -31.74 40.25
N ASP A 585 53.24 -32.40 41.13
CA ASP A 585 54.66 -32.72 40.92
C ASP A 585 54.94 -33.67 39.78
N SER A 586 54.11 -34.59 39.51
CA SER A 586 54.19 -35.56 38.44
C SER A 586 53.15 -36.66 38.60
N ASN A 587 52.72 -37.17 37.46
CA ASN A 587 51.83 -38.30 37.37
C ASN A 587 52.32 -39.46 38.32
N PRO A 588 51.49 -39.93 39.26
CA PRO A 588 51.80 -41.15 39.99
C PRO A 588 52.05 -42.22 38.94
N ASN A 589 53.26 -42.74 38.95
CA ASN A 589 53.82 -43.69 37.96
C ASN A 589 53.08 -45.02 38.05
N LEU A 590 51.93 -45.13 37.41
CA LEU A 590 51.12 -46.35 37.34
C LEU A 590 51.72 -47.24 36.26
N THR A 591 52.68 -48.12 36.67
CA THR A 591 53.19 -49.18 35.82
C THR A 591 52.35 -50.46 36.01
N LEU A 592 52.36 -51.36 35.00
CA LEU A 592 51.58 -52.59 35.04
C LEU A 592 51.87 -53.41 36.33
N ASP A 593 53.12 -53.37 36.84
CA ASP A 593 53.52 -54.00 38.09
C ASP A 593 52.92 -53.28 39.33
N ASN A 594 52.80 -51.95 39.30
CA ASN A 594 52.21 -51.20 40.42
C ASN A 594 50.68 -51.34 40.45
N LEU A 595 50.02 -51.45 39.28
CA LEU A 595 48.58 -51.74 39.17
C LEU A 595 48.24 -53.06 39.85
N MET A 596 49.13 -54.11 39.79
CA MET A 596 49.01 -55.42 40.51
C MET A 596 49.05 -55.21 42.01
N ASP A 597 49.93 -54.38 42.54
CA ASP A 597 50.05 -54.07 43.97
C ASP A 597 48.89 -53.28 44.53
N ILE A 598 48.34 -52.32 43.74
CA ILE A 598 47.14 -51.52 44.05
C ILE A 598 45.91 -52.41 44.23
N PHE A 599 45.73 -53.35 43.38
CA PHE A 599 44.61 -54.30 43.45
C PHE A 599 44.83 -55.40 44.54
N ASN A 600 46.07 -55.63 45.00
CA ASN A 600 46.41 -56.60 46.06
C ASN A 600 46.36 -56.08 47.51
N GLY A 601 46.00 -54.80 47.73
CA GLY A 601 45.73 -54.23 49.05
C GLY A 601 46.27 -52.84 49.37
N ALA A 602 46.87 -52.11 48.44
CA ALA A 602 47.16 -50.69 48.61
C ALA A 602 46.00 -49.92 48.07
N ASN A 603 45.06 -49.43 48.89
CA ASN A 603 43.84 -48.77 48.47
C ASN A 603 44.01 -47.28 48.13
N THR A 604 45.15 -46.68 48.45
CA THR A 604 45.42 -45.28 48.27
C THR A 604 46.77 -44.96 47.67
N VAL A 605 46.84 -43.95 46.83
CA VAL A 605 48.05 -43.32 46.25
C VAL A 605 48.10 -41.87 46.66
N ASN A 606 49.30 -41.38 47.04
CA ASN A 606 49.47 -39.98 47.35
C ASN A 606 49.75 -39.20 46.06
N VAL A 607 48.90 -38.14 45.74
CA VAL A 607 49.20 -37.12 44.79
C VAL A 607 49.85 -35.96 45.50
N THR A 608 51.05 -35.59 45.05
CA THR A 608 51.87 -34.51 45.69
C THR A 608 52.01 -33.31 44.69
N GLY A 609 52.28 -32.20 45.26
CA GLY A 609 52.49 -30.94 44.45
C GLY A 609 52.88 -29.78 45.32
N ASP A 610 53.18 -28.71 44.72
CA ASP A 610 53.60 -27.46 45.38
C ASP A 610 52.56 -26.33 45.12
N VAL A 611 52.44 -25.43 46.06
CA VAL A 611 51.69 -24.18 45.92
C VAL A 611 52.61 -22.99 46.13
N SER A 612 52.29 -21.87 45.48
CA SER A 612 53.08 -20.66 45.67
C SER A 612 52.18 -19.39 45.69
N GLY A 613 52.77 -18.24 46.02
CA GLY A 613 52.12 -16.97 46.10
C GLY A 613 51.41 -16.69 47.42
N ASP A 614 50.16 -16.23 47.37
CA ASP A 614 49.41 -15.81 48.56
C ASP A 614 48.76 -17.00 49.32
N VAL A 615 48.98 -18.23 48.88
CA VAL A 615 48.51 -19.47 49.55
C VAL A 615 49.38 -19.74 50.78
N VAL A 616 48.76 -19.84 51.94
CA VAL A 616 49.47 -20.07 53.20
C VAL A 616 49.25 -21.47 53.75
N ALA A 617 50.24 -21.94 54.54
CA ALA A 617 50.12 -23.26 55.18
C ALA A 617 48.84 -23.39 56.02
N GLY A 618 48.11 -24.46 55.81
CA GLY A 618 46.85 -24.77 56.47
C GLY A 618 45.62 -24.41 55.62
N GLU A 619 45.78 -23.72 54.47
CA GLU A 619 44.67 -23.51 53.52
C GLU A 619 44.24 -24.85 52.91
N PRO A 620 42.89 -24.97 52.62
CA PRO A 620 42.37 -26.17 52.00
C PRO A 620 42.74 -26.21 50.51
N ILE A 621 43.16 -27.40 50.06
CA ILE A 621 43.42 -27.75 48.68
C ILE A 621 42.66 -29.04 48.40
N SER A 622 42.02 -29.10 47.24
CA SER A 622 41.25 -30.27 46.78
C SER A 622 41.76 -30.77 45.45
N LEU A 623 41.68 -32.08 45.30
CA LEU A 623 41.93 -32.79 44.04
C LEU A 623 40.59 -33.33 43.52
N ALA A 624 40.30 -33.07 42.24
CA ALA A 624 39.22 -33.72 41.54
C ALA A 624 39.76 -34.85 40.68
N ILE A 625 39.21 -36.04 40.85
CA ILE A 625 39.60 -37.25 40.13
C ILE A 625 38.35 -38.09 39.94
N ASN A 626 38.02 -38.46 38.71
CA ASN A 626 36.85 -39.30 38.38
C ASN A 626 35.55 -38.79 39.03
N GLY A 627 35.35 -37.46 39.08
CA GLY A 627 34.17 -36.81 39.69
C GLY A 627 34.14 -36.85 41.24
N ASN A 628 35.16 -37.43 41.91
CA ASN A 628 35.30 -37.42 43.33
C ASN A 628 36.28 -36.33 43.78
N LEU A 629 35.98 -35.71 44.92
CA LEU A 629 36.83 -34.68 45.53
C LEU A 629 37.61 -35.28 46.71
N TYR A 630 38.94 -35.05 46.74
CA TYR A 630 39.84 -35.39 47.79
C TYR A 630 40.45 -34.19 48.45
N ASP A 631 40.10 -33.93 49.70
CA ASP A 631 40.47 -32.71 50.39
C ASP A 631 41.77 -32.91 51.18
N GLY A 632 42.63 -31.89 51.09
CA GLY A 632 43.87 -31.84 51.84
C GLY A 632 44.13 -30.44 52.38
N VAL A 633 45.30 -30.21 52.89
CA VAL A 633 45.75 -28.89 53.34
C VAL A 633 47.18 -28.63 52.85
N VAL A 634 47.44 -27.34 52.59
CA VAL A 634 48.82 -26.89 52.27
C VAL A 634 49.75 -27.12 53.48
N GLU A 635 50.87 -27.78 53.28
CA GLU A 635 51.90 -28.04 54.33
C GLU A 635 52.74 -26.79 54.63
N ALA A 636 53.54 -26.85 55.70
CA ALA A 636 54.35 -25.70 56.14
C ALA A 636 55.50 -25.34 55.19
N ASP A 637 55.85 -26.16 54.27
CA ASP A 637 56.88 -25.99 53.24
C ASP A 637 56.29 -25.61 51.88
N SER A 638 54.97 -25.24 51.85
CA SER A 638 54.21 -24.90 50.66
C SER A 638 53.98 -26.07 49.71
N SER A 639 54.06 -27.31 50.16
CA SER A 639 53.71 -28.52 49.44
C SER A 639 52.31 -29.03 49.85
N PHE A 640 51.79 -29.97 49.11
CA PHE A 640 50.62 -30.73 49.50
C PHE A 640 50.82 -32.24 49.17
N SER A 641 50.17 -33.06 49.96
CA SER A 641 50.16 -34.49 49.72
C SER A 641 48.83 -35.10 50.14
N ILE A 642 48.04 -35.47 49.15
CA ILE A 642 46.70 -35.96 49.34
C ILE A 642 46.60 -37.44 48.93
N ALA A 643 46.08 -38.22 49.83
CA ALA A 643 45.85 -39.63 49.56
C ALA A 643 44.54 -39.83 48.80
N VAL A 644 44.58 -40.33 47.59
CA VAL A 644 43.44 -40.60 46.73
C VAL A 644 43.24 -42.10 46.58
N ASP A 645 42.01 -42.54 46.39
CA ASP A 645 41.73 -43.93 46.10
C ASP A 645 42.32 -44.30 44.75
N ALA A 646 43.18 -45.34 44.77
CA ALA A 646 43.87 -45.75 43.57
C ALA A 646 42.90 -46.19 42.45
N ILE A 647 41.70 -46.61 42.81
CA ILE A 647 40.68 -47.07 41.89
C ILE A 647 40.15 -45.87 41.09
N ASP A 648 40.04 -44.66 41.68
CA ASP A 648 39.54 -43.49 40.97
C ASP A 648 40.55 -43.02 39.95
N LEU A 649 41.83 -43.16 40.15
CA LEU A 649 42.88 -42.89 39.17
C LEU A 649 42.79 -43.79 37.94
N VAL A 650 42.29 -45.02 38.12
CA VAL A 650 42.17 -46.01 37.06
C VAL A 650 40.84 -45.96 36.34
N LEU A 651 39.76 -45.40 36.97
CA LEU A 651 38.42 -45.32 36.47
C LEU A 651 38.08 -43.91 35.89
N ASP A 652 38.98 -42.97 35.94
CA ASP A 652 38.75 -41.61 35.46
C ASP A 652 38.59 -41.64 33.97
N ILE A 653 37.40 -41.27 33.53
CA ILE A 653 37.02 -41.21 32.10
C ILE A 653 37.80 -40.13 31.37
N ASP A 654 38.08 -39.00 32.06
CA ASP A 654 38.80 -37.85 31.48
C ASP A 654 40.32 -38.05 31.63
N ASN A 655 40.76 -39.05 32.38
CA ASN A 655 42.18 -39.36 32.65
C ASN A 655 42.97 -38.15 33.17
N THR A 656 42.36 -37.32 33.98
CA THR A 656 43.02 -36.11 34.50
C THR A 656 42.90 -35.99 36.01
N ILE A 657 43.95 -35.44 36.64
CA ILE A 657 43.93 -35.01 38.03
C ILE A 657 43.95 -33.49 38.01
N GLU A 658 42.92 -32.87 38.55
CA GLU A 658 42.89 -31.44 38.75
C GLU A 658 43.11 -31.13 40.24
N ALA A 659 44.09 -30.25 40.54
CA ALA A 659 44.31 -29.71 41.86
C ALA A 659 43.85 -28.22 41.88
N PHE A 660 43.07 -27.83 42.89
CA PHE A 660 42.67 -26.48 43.06
C PHE A 660 42.63 -26.02 44.55
N VAL A 661 42.97 -24.74 44.77
CA VAL A 661 42.93 -24.15 46.10
C VAL A 661 41.62 -23.44 46.33
N GLN A 662 40.90 -23.88 47.39
CA GLN A 662 39.60 -23.26 47.73
C GLN A 662 39.80 -22.03 48.61
N GLY A 663 38.90 -21.04 48.47
CA GLY A 663 38.84 -19.85 49.32
C GLY A 663 39.63 -18.62 48.83
N LEU A 664 40.33 -18.71 47.72
CA LEU A 664 40.89 -17.56 47.00
C LEU A 664 39.82 -16.86 46.16
N LEU A 665 39.93 -15.54 46.01
CA LEU A 665 39.06 -14.74 45.10
C LEU A 665 39.19 -15.24 43.66
N CYS A 666 40.40 -15.66 43.26
CA CYS A 666 40.66 -16.36 42.01
C CYS A 666 41.07 -17.77 42.31
N THR A 667 40.31 -18.75 41.92
CA THR A 667 40.67 -20.15 42.02
C THR A 667 41.89 -20.43 41.14
N VAL A 668 42.94 -20.99 41.71
CA VAL A 668 44.08 -21.46 40.94
C VAL A 668 44.01 -22.97 40.85
N SER A 669 44.18 -23.50 39.68
CA SER A 669 44.20 -24.95 39.44
C SER A 669 45.37 -25.33 38.55
N ASP A 670 45.78 -26.58 38.67
CA ASP A 670 46.71 -27.27 37.79
C ASP A 670 46.12 -28.63 37.45
N GLU A 671 46.26 -29.03 36.23
CA GLU A 671 45.70 -30.27 35.68
C GLU A 671 46.81 -31.09 35.03
N ILE A 672 46.93 -32.35 35.45
CA ILE A 672 47.83 -33.26 34.77
C ILE A 672 47.11 -34.53 34.29
N PRO A 673 47.48 -35.08 33.12
CA PRO A 673 46.89 -36.30 32.64
C PRO A 673 47.40 -37.51 33.45
N VAL A 674 46.52 -38.46 33.76
CA VAL A 674 46.88 -39.79 34.32
C VAL A 674 47.31 -40.72 33.17
N SER A 675 48.57 -41.09 33.11
CA SER A 675 49.04 -42.01 32.10
C SER A 675 48.81 -43.44 32.56
N LEU A 676 47.72 -44.05 32.10
CA LEU A 676 47.55 -45.48 32.09
C LEU A 676 48.40 -46.14 30.97
N PRO A 677 48.95 -47.32 31.12
CA PRO A 677 49.57 -47.97 30.00
C PRO A 677 48.54 -48.28 28.93
N ASP A 678 48.71 -47.67 27.75
CA ASP A 678 47.82 -47.77 26.60
C ASP A 678 47.49 -49.21 26.24
N LEU A 679 46.23 -49.61 26.35
CA LEU A 679 45.70 -50.72 25.58
C LEU A 679 45.26 -50.10 24.24
N PRO A 680 45.77 -50.59 23.11
CA PRO A 680 45.43 -49.95 21.81
C PRO A 680 43.99 -50.27 21.45
N ILE A 681 43.10 -49.28 21.55
CA ILE A 681 41.75 -49.30 21.05
C ILE A 681 41.46 -47.97 20.39
N ASP A 682 41.09 -48.05 19.12
CA ASP A 682 40.82 -46.84 18.31
C ASP A 682 39.42 -46.26 18.47
N ASN A 683 38.47 -46.89 19.21
CA ASN A 683 37.11 -46.38 19.32
C ASN A 683 36.38 -46.89 20.58
N ILE A 684 36.11 -45.99 21.53
CA ILE A 684 35.39 -46.26 22.78
C ILE A 684 33.87 -46.34 22.56
N LEU A 685 33.34 -45.58 21.65
CA LEU A 685 31.95 -45.64 21.21
C LEU A 685 31.91 -46.26 19.81
N GLN A 686 31.23 -47.39 19.67
CA GLN A 686 31.06 -48.05 18.39
C GLN A 686 29.59 -48.08 17.99
N VAL A 687 29.34 -47.59 16.81
CA VAL A 687 27.98 -47.39 16.29
C VAL A 687 27.70 -48.41 15.20
N PHE A 688 26.57 -49.08 15.31
CA PHE A 688 26.12 -50.11 14.37
C PHE A 688 24.70 -49.80 13.90
N CYS A 689 24.37 -50.27 12.73
CA CYS A 689 22.98 -50.22 12.26
C CYS A 689 22.21 -51.45 12.74
N ALA A 690 20.96 -51.28 13.14
CA ALA A 690 20.10 -52.41 13.55
C ALA A 690 19.94 -53.44 12.44
N SER A 691 20.05 -53.03 11.17
CA SER A 691 20.06 -53.90 9.99
C SER A 691 21.23 -54.86 9.90
N ASP A 692 22.33 -54.60 10.60
CA ASP A 692 23.58 -55.35 10.46
C ASP A 692 23.62 -56.56 11.37
N PHE A 693 22.75 -56.64 12.39
CA PHE A 693 22.70 -57.73 13.37
C PHE A 693 24.08 -58.04 14.03
N ALA A 694 24.78 -56.92 14.37
CA ALA A 694 26.15 -56.99 14.86
C ALA A 694 26.29 -57.82 16.17
N VAL A 695 27.40 -58.49 16.30
CA VAL A 695 27.75 -59.33 17.46
C VAL A 695 29.07 -58.88 18.12
N LEU A 696 29.39 -59.34 19.32
CA LEU A 696 30.63 -58.98 20.04
C LEU A 696 31.93 -59.17 19.24
N ALA A 697 31.94 -60.11 18.30
CA ALA A 697 33.08 -60.29 17.39
C ALA A 697 33.25 -59.15 16.36
N ASP A 698 32.23 -58.31 16.14
CA ASP A 698 32.27 -57.21 15.22
C ASP A 698 32.80 -55.91 15.88
N LEU A 699 33.01 -55.91 17.18
CA LEU A 699 33.66 -54.83 17.89
C LEU A 699 35.11 -54.70 17.45
N ASP A 700 35.48 -53.48 17.05
CA ASP A 700 36.84 -53.17 16.61
C ASP A 700 37.73 -52.95 17.84
N VAL A 701 38.58 -53.89 18.06
CA VAL A 701 39.52 -53.93 19.20
C VAL A 701 40.86 -54.43 18.72
N ASP A 702 41.84 -53.55 18.66
CA ASP A 702 43.20 -53.89 18.17
C ASP A 702 44.03 -54.57 19.21
N LEU A 703 43.56 -55.75 19.62
CA LEU A 703 44.24 -56.63 20.62
C LEU A 703 44.24 -58.07 20.15
N ASP A 704 45.40 -58.73 20.26
CA ASP A 704 45.53 -60.20 20.09
C ASP A 704 44.94 -60.96 21.32
N ASP A 705 44.14 -62.01 21.09
CA ASP A 705 43.46 -62.76 22.08
C ASP A 705 42.48 -62.09 23.01
N VAL A 706 41.65 -61.13 22.44
CA VAL A 706 40.60 -60.42 23.17
C VAL A 706 39.50 -61.35 23.65
N VAL A 707 39.03 -61.09 24.88
CA VAL A 707 37.82 -61.66 25.43
C VAL A 707 36.93 -60.54 26.03
N PHE A 708 35.59 -60.63 25.86
CA PHE A 708 34.65 -59.66 26.36
C PHE A 708 33.99 -60.11 27.66
N PHE A 709 33.64 -59.18 28.50
CA PHE A 709 32.97 -59.35 29.78
C PHE A 709 31.79 -58.42 29.95
N ASP A 710 30.90 -58.78 30.91
CA ASP A 710 29.69 -57.97 31.22
C ASP A 710 29.93 -56.89 32.30
N SER A 711 31.14 -56.79 32.84
CA SER A 711 31.47 -55.78 33.83
C SER A 711 32.97 -55.48 33.86
N LEU A 712 33.32 -54.28 34.35
CA LEU A 712 34.69 -53.75 34.38
C LEU A 712 35.63 -54.61 35.24
N LEU A 713 35.13 -55.03 36.39
CA LEU A 713 35.86 -55.82 37.33
C LEU A 713 35.05 -57.07 37.72
N GLY A 714 35.64 -58.23 37.65
CA GLY A 714 34.92 -59.51 37.84
C GLY A 714 34.00 -59.79 36.66
N GLY A 715 32.78 -60.27 36.89
CA GLY A 715 31.82 -60.60 35.86
C GLY A 715 32.07 -61.87 35.06
N ALA A 716 31.13 -62.14 34.15
CA ALA A 716 31.19 -63.33 33.30
C ALA A 716 31.82 -62.99 31.94
N GLN A 717 32.67 -63.87 31.44
CA GLN A 717 33.16 -63.85 30.09
C GLN A 717 31.96 -64.06 29.10
N LEU A 718 31.80 -63.17 28.14
CA LEU A 718 30.75 -63.24 27.09
C LEU A 718 31.27 -64.06 25.90
N ASP A 719 30.37 -64.75 25.22
CA ASP A 719 30.64 -65.43 23.96
C ASP A 719 30.72 -64.42 22.79
N ALA A 720 31.75 -64.55 21.96
CA ALA A 720 31.98 -63.65 20.85
C ALA A 720 30.79 -63.56 19.83
N SER A 721 29.90 -64.56 19.82
CA SER A 721 28.66 -64.57 19.02
C SER A 721 27.45 -63.92 19.70
N THR A 722 27.62 -63.31 20.88
CA THR A 722 26.54 -62.56 21.56
C THR A 722 26.21 -61.38 20.79
N GLY A 723 24.88 -61.17 20.45
CA GLY A 723 24.38 -59.98 19.75
C GLY A 723 24.59 -58.71 20.57
N LEU A 724 24.94 -57.64 19.90
CA LEU A 724 25.08 -56.34 20.54
C LEU A 724 23.72 -55.76 20.90
N GLU A 725 23.60 -55.04 22.01
CA GLU A 725 22.41 -54.38 22.49
C GLU A 725 22.65 -52.84 22.57
N ASN A 726 21.67 -52.06 22.15
CA ASN A 726 21.78 -50.59 22.14
C ASN A 726 21.98 -50.02 23.56
N GLY A 727 22.95 -49.13 23.71
CA GLY A 727 23.31 -48.51 25.00
C GLY A 727 24.01 -49.46 25.97
N GLN A 728 24.28 -50.68 25.57
CA GLN A 728 25.01 -51.66 26.42
C GLN A 728 26.53 -51.39 26.38
N VAL A 729 27.13 -51.55 27.52
CA VAL A 729 28.56 -51.39 27.68
C VAL A 729 29.19 -52.75 27.80
N TYR A 730 30.18 -53.05 26.98
CA TYR A 730 30.99 -54.27 27.02
C TYR A 730 32.41 -53.94 27.42
N PHE A 731 33.06 -54.91 28.05
CA PHE A 731 34.39 -54.67 28.57
C PHE A 731 35.37 -55.68 27.93
N ALA A 732 36.33 -55.12 27.17
CA ALA A 732 37.36 -55.95 26.49
C ALA A 732 38.58 -56.17 27.39
N GLY A 733 39.08 -57.40 27.44
CA GLY A 733 40.27 -57.82 28.21
C GLY A 733 41.05 -58.90 27.48
N ILE A 734 42.30 -59.28 27.97
CA ILE A 734 43.15 -60.21 27.31
C ILE A 734 42.94 -61.63 27.94
N LEU A 735 42.86 -62.65 27.12
CA LEU A 735 42.71 -64.04 27.52
C LEU A 735 43.94 -64.43 28.34
N ASN A 736 43.82 -65.05 29.57
CA ASN A 736 44.82 -65.47 30.46
C ASN A 736 45.35 -64.52 31.53
N ILE A 737 44.79 -63.39 31.71
CA ILE A 737 45.03 -62.52 32.85
C ILE A 737 43.91 -62.74 33.89
N PRO A 738 44.19 -62.94 35.18
CA PRO A 738 43.14 -63.15 36.16
C PRO A 738 42.13 -62.04 36.19
N THR A 739 40.85 -62.35 36.16
CA THR A 739 39.69 -61.46 36.07
C THR A 739 39.54 -60.43 37.21
N SER A 740 40.48 -60.40 38.13
CA SER A 740 40.51 -59.49 39.31
C SER A 740 41.49 -58.32 39.20
N VAL A 741 42.22 -58.14 38.07
CA VAL A 741 43.49 -57.40 38.19
C VAL A 741 43.80 -56.50 36.96
N LEU A 742 43.12 -56.59 35.92
CA LEU A 742 43.39 -55.66 34.81
C LEU A 742 42.18 -54.79 34.38
N ALA A 743 42.46 -53.52 34.20
CA ALA A 743 41.52 -52.58 33.59
C ALA A 743 41.08 -53.18 32.25
N ARG A 744 39.80 -53.45 32.13
CA ARG A 744 39.16 -53.83 30.89
C ARG A 744 38.86 -52.59 30.23
N VAL A 745 38.93 -52.56 28.93
CA VAL A 745 38.51 -51.36 28.15
C VAL A 745 37.02 -51.39 27.98
N GLN A 746 36.42 -50.30 28.30
CA GLN A 746 34.98 -50.05 28.17
C GLN A 746 34.66 -49.71 26.73
N ILE A 747 33.73 -50.45 26.11
CA ILE A 747 33.22 -50.17 24.79
C ILE A 747 31.70 -49.94 24.91
N THR A 748 31.26 -48.79 24.57
CA THR A 748 29.83 -48.47 24.51
C THR A 748 29.31 -48.73 23.10
N VAL A 749 28.19 -49.41 22.99
CA VAL A 749 27.56 -49.72 21.70
C VAL A 749 26.33 -48.87 21.53
N GLU A 750 26.23 -48.21 20.41
CA GLU A 750 25.03 -47.52 19.96
C GLU A 750 24.48 -48.24 18.72
N ILE A 751 23.21 -48.66 18.77
CA ILE A 751 22.53 -49.26 17.62
C ILE A 751 21.47 -48.32 17.13
N ILE A 752 21.65 -47.83 15.93
CA ILE A 752 20.68 -46.96 15.26
C ILE A 752 19.62 -47.84 14.61
N ASP A 753 18.41 -47.80 15.14
CA ASP A 753 17.23 -48.47 14.58
C ASP A 753 16.39 -47.44 13.81
N VAL A 754 16.52 -47.47 12.49
CA VAL A 754 15.82 -46.56 11.61
C VAL A 754 14.42 -47.12 11.27
N PRO A 755 13.34 -46.43 11.57
CA PRO A 755 12.00 -46.93 11.28
C PRO A 755 11.75 -47.07 9.78
N THR A 756 11.05 -48.13 9.39
CA THR A 756 10.57 -48.27 8.00
C THR A 756 9.74 -47.09 7.57
N PRO A 757 9.97 -46.49 6.39
CA PRO A 757 9.18 -45.34 5.92
C PRO A 757 7.72 -45.72 5.85
N THR A 758 6.86 -44.67 6.02
CA THR A 758 5.41 -44.77 5.91
C THR A 758 4.91 -43.90 4.77
N THR A 759 3.69 -44.13 4.31
CA THR A 759 3.00 -43.35 3.29
C THR A 759 1.50 -43.47 3.47
N ASP A 760 0.76 -42.42 3.16
CA ASP A 760 -0.70 -42.43 3.18
C ASP A 760 -1.29 -43.43 2.16
N ALA A 761 -0.58 -43.74 1.07
CA ALA A 761 -1.02 -44.64 0.04
C ALA A 761 0.11 -45.53 -0.52
N THR A 762 0.03 -46.84 -0.29
CA THR A 762 0.98 -47.83 -0.84
C THR A 762 0.78 -48.08 -2.33
N THR A 763 -0.28 -47.55 -2.93
CA THR A 763 -0.48 -47.48 -4.40
C THR A 763 -0.64 -46.03 -4.75
N GLN A 764 0.27 -45.46 -5.52
CA GLN A 764 0.28 -44.08 -5.93
C GLN A 764 0.07 -44.00 -7.43
N THR A 765 -0.81 -43.10 -7.82
CA THR A 765 -1.18 -42.90 -9.23
C THR A 765 -0.64 -41.54 -9.71
N PHE A 766 0.08 -41.55 -10.81
CA PHE A 766 0.69 -40.38 -11.42
C PHE A 766 0.19 -40.23 -12.85
N CYS A 767 0.15 -38.99 -13.31
CA CYS A 767 -0.17 -38.69 -14.69
C CYS A 767 1.04 -38.89 -15.58
N LEU A 768 0.84 -39.57 -16.71
CA LEU A 768 1.93 -39.75 -17.67
C LEU A 768 2.36 -38.41 -18.30
N SER A 769 1.44 -37.43 -18.33
CA SER A 769 1.70 -36.08 -18.86
C SER A 769 2.67 -35.27 -18.01
N ASP A 770 2.87 -35.64 -16.76
CA ASP A 770 3.71 -34.89 -15.84
C ASP A 770 5.16 -35.39 -15.84
N ASP A 771 5.49 -36.38 -16.71
CA ASP A 771 6.78 -37.05 -16.78
C ASP A 771 7.30 -37.48 -15.39
N PRO A 772 6.49 -38.19 -14.57
CA PRO A 772 6.80 -38.41 -13.17
C PRO A 772 8.04 -39.28 -12.99
N VAL A 773 8.85 -38.92 -12.01
CA VAL A 773 10.09 -39.61 -11.66
C VAL A 773 10.00 -40.27 -10.26
N ILE A 774 10.97 -41.08 -9.88
CA ILE A 774 11.01 -41.78 -8.59
C ILE A 774 10.94 -40.78 -7.42
N ALA A 775 11.51 -39.60 -7.56
CA ALA A 775 11.44 -38.53 -6.54
C ALA A 775 10.03 -38.01 -6.25
N ASP A 776 9.08 -38.24 -7.16
CA ASP A 776 7.68 -37.80 -6.99
C ASP A 776 6.88 -38.79 -6.10
N ILE A 777 7.43 -39.95 -5.79
CA ILE A 777 6.80 -40.92 -4.89
C ILE A 777 6.73 -40.31 -3.50
N GLN A 778 5.53 -40.22 -2.95
CA GLN A 778 5.29 -39.60 -1.63
C GLN A 778 5.52 -40.60 -0.49
N THR A 779 6.33 -40.18 0.43
CA THR A 779 6.58 -40.87 1.73
C THR A 779 6.54 -39.82 2.85
N ASP A 780 6.22 -40.27 4.07
CA ASP A 780 6.17 -39.36 5.23
C ASP A 780 7.58 -38.90 5.68
N GLN A 781 8.62 -39.67 5.26
CA GLN A 781 10.02 -39.34 5.51
C GLN A 781 10.65 -38.68 4.28
N THR A 782 11.49 -37.69 4.51
CA THR A 782 12.16 -36.94 3.44
C THR A 782 13.52 -37.49 3.04
N ASN A 783 14.19 -38.22 3.93
CA ASN A 783 15.49 -38.81 3.64
C ASN A 783 15.32 -40.31 3.39
N VAL A 784 15.10 -40.67 2.13
CA VAL A 784 14.83 -42.07 1.72
C VAL A 784 15.67 -42.46 0.52
N ILE A 785 15.92 -43.80 0.43
CA ILE A 785 16.57 -44.41 -0.72
C ILE A 785 15.57 -45.38 -1.38
N PHE A 786 15.50 -45.32 -2.68
CA PHE A 786 14.64 -46.22 -3.48
C PHE A 786 15.39 -47.37 -4.06
N TYR A 787 14.75 -48.55 -4.09
CA TYR A 787 15.30 -49.82 -4.54
C TYR A 787 14.36 -50.52 -5.51
N ASP A 788 14.96 -51.44 -6.32
CA ASP A 788 14.22 -52.27 -7.28
C ASP A 788 13.64 -53.56 -6.66
N SER A 789 14.00 -53.88 -5.41
CA SER A 789 13.48 -55.06 -4.70
C SER A 789 13.47 -54.92 -3.18
N ALA A 790 12.65 -55.74 -2.51
CA ALA A 790 12.45 -55.69 -1.05
C ALA A 790 13.73 -55.98 -0.25
N SER A 791 14.63 -56.79 -0.78
CA SER A 791 15.91 -57.13 -0.18
C SER A 791 16.96 -57.35 -1.25
N ASN A 792 18.21 -57.00 -0.99
CA ASN A 792 19.35 -57.14 -1.92
C ASN A 792 19.14 -56.46 -3.29
N GLY A 793 18.30 -55.44 -3.39
CA GLY A 793 18.05 -54.65 -4.61
C GLY A 793 19.12 -53.61 -4.88
N ASN A 794 19.13 -53.15 -6.16
CA ASN A 794 19.95 -52.00 -6.52
C ASN A 794 19.24 -50.68 -6.16
N THR A 795 20.02 -49.71 -5.72
CA THR A 795 19.49 -48.32 -5.56
C THR A 795 19.04 -47.77 -6.89
N LEU A 796 17.94 -47.02 -6.87
CA LEU A 796 17.38 -46.38 -8.02
C LEU A 796 17.69 -44.88 -7.95
N ASP A 797 18.03 -44.28 -9.10
CA ASP A 797 18.26 -42.85 -9.18
C ASP A 797 16.93 -42.12 -9.06
N PRO A 798 16.80 -41.13 -8.19
CA PRO A 798 15.57 -40.33 -7.98
C PRO A 798 14.99 -39.71 -9.25
N PHE A 799 15.78 -39.40 -10.25
CA PHE A 799 15.36 -38.84 -11.52
C PHE A 799 14.98 -39.88 -12.59
N THR A 800 14.96 -41.18 -12.22
CA THR A 800 14.49 -42.23 -13.12
C THR A 800 12.98 -42.11 -13.33
N PRO A 801 12.50 -42.08 -14.58
CA PRO A 801 11.06 -42.06 -14.86
C PRO A 801 10.34 -43.27 -14.23
N LEU A 802 9.13 -42.99 -13.73
CA LEU A 802 8.28 -44.04 -13.17
C LEU A 802 7.76 -44.95 -14.28
N GLU A 803 7.58 -46.20 -13.95
CA GLU A 803 7.01 -47.20 -14.86
C GLU A 803 5.65 -47.69 -14.35
N ASP A 804 4.68 -47.85 -15.28
CA ASP A 804 3.35 -48.28 -14.87
C ASP A 804 3.34 -49.69 -14.26
N SER A 805 2.53 -49.84 -13.21
CA SER A 805 2.36 -51.09 -12.46
C SER A 805 3.65 -51.64 -11.83
N ARG A 806 4.72 -50.82 -11.77
CA ARG A 806 5.97 -51.20 -11.16
C ARG A 806 5.94 -50.95 -9.62
N ARG A 807 6.66 -51.81 -8.92
CA ARG A 807 6.83 -51.71 -7.48
C ARG A 807 8.20 -51.13 -7.16
N TYR A 808 8.21 -50.14 -6.31
CA TYR A 808 9.39 -49.50 -5.77
C TYR A 808 9.48 -49.77 -4.27
N TYR A 809 10.68 -49.97 -3.78
CA TYR A 809 10.92 -50.30 -2.37
C TYR A 809 11.74 -49.19 -1.75
N VAL A 810 11.28 -48.67 -0.63
CA VAL A 810 11.80 -47.44 -0.02
C VAL A 810 12.34 -47.76 1.36
N ALA A 811 13.58 -47.37 1.60
CA ALA A 811 14.17 -47.37 2.93
C ALA A 811 14.34 -45.93 3.43
N SER A 812 14.09 -45.68 4.70
CA SER A 812 14.50 -44.43 5.33
C SER A 812 15.98 -44.53 5.76
N VAL A 813 16.65 -43.38 5.77
CA VAL A 813 18.07 -43.26 6.13
C VAL A 813 18.25 -42.22 7.21
N GLU A 814 18.91 -42.64 8.30
CA GLU A 814 19.28 -41.75 9.38
C GLU A 814 20.71 -42.06 9.83
N ASN A 815 21.56 -41.04 9.95
CA ASN A 815 22.96 -41.15 10.35
C ASN A 815 23.77 -42.19 9.58
N GLY A 816 23.43 -42.48 8.33
CA GLY A 816 24.12 -43.47 7.49
C GLY A 816 23.59 -44.91 7.62
N CYS A 817 22.61 -45.15 8.50
CA CYS A 817 21.90 -46.41 8.63
C CYS A 817 20.60 -46.42 7.84
N GLU A 818 20.27 -47.53 7.23
CA GLU A 818 19.00 -47.77 6.56
C GLU A 818 18.02 -48.52 7.45
N SER A 819 16.72 -48.30 7.23
CA SER A 819 15.69 -49.11 7.88
C SER A 819 15.83 -50.57 7.52
N SER A 820 15.64 -51.46 8.52
CA SER A 820 15.79 -52.92 8.37
C SER A 820 14.78 -53.52 7.37
N GLU A 821 13.62 -52.87 7.18
CA GLU A 821 12.61 -53.27 6.21
C GLU A 821 12.35 -52.09 5.24
N ARG A 822 11.94 -52.44 4.04
CA ARG A 822 11.59 -51.44 2.98
C ARG A 822 10.10 -51.37 2.77
N LEU A 823 9.56 -50.17 2.69
CA LEU A 823 8.20 -49.91 2.30
C LEU A 823 8.02 -50.24 0.81
N MET A 824 7.01 -51.00 0.46
CA MET A 824 6.68 -51.28 -0.92
C MET A 824 5.60 -50.31 -1.41
N ILE A 825 5.89 -49.56 -2.48
CA ILE A 825 4.94 -48.67 -3.17
C ILE A 825 4.74 -49.17 -4.59
N THR A 826 3.48 -49.29 -4.99
CA THR A 826 3.10 -49.64 -6.36
C THR A 826 2.70 -48.37 -7.09
N VAL A 827 3.29 -48.13 -8.24
CA VAL A 827 2.99 -46.96 -9.08
C VAL A 827 2.07 -47.38 -10.20
N ASN A 828 1.01 -46.58 -10.41
CA ASN A 828 0.17 -46.70 -11.57
C ASN A 828 0.31 -45.41 -12.39
N LEU A 829 0.54 -45.48 -13.67
CA LEU A 829 0.53 -44.37 -14.59
C LEU A 829 -0.77 -44.35 -15.36
N THR A 830 -1.44 -43.19 -15.35
CA THR A 830 -2.66 -43.01 -16.12
C THR A 830 -2.39 -42.02 -17.25
N ASP A 831 -2.78 -42.39 -18.45
CA ASP A 831 -2.78 -41.50 -19.60
C ASP A 831 -4.13 -40.78 -19.58
N ASP A 832 -4.09 -39.50 -19.29
CA ASP A 832 -5.33 -38.72 -19.07
C ASP A 832 -6.04 -38.32 -20.33
N GLY A 833 -5.49 -38.54 -21.51
CA GLY A 833 -6.09 -38.09 -22.78
C GLY A 833 -6.56 -36.64 -22.77
N SER A 834 -6.26 -35.90 -21.78
CA SER A 834 -6.73 -34.54 -21.51
C SER A 834 -5.96 -33.51 -22.32
N SER A 835 -6.67 -32.52 -22.81
CA SER A 835 -6.04 -31.34 -23.43
C SER A 835 -5.24 -30.56 -22.37
N ALA A 836 -4.07 -30.10 -22.74
CA ALA A 836 -3.30 -29.21 -21.92
C ALA A 836 -4.13 -27.97 -21.53
N ILE A 837 -3.99 -27.48 -20.29
CA ILE A 837 -4.56 -26.19 -19.91
C ILE A 837 -3.94 -25.09 -20.76
N PHE A 838 -4.77 -24.20 -21.27
CA PHE A 838 -4.30 -22.99 -21.90
C PHE A 838 -4.96 -21.76 -21.25
N LEU A 839 -4.30 -20.64 -21.31
CA LEU A 839 -4.83 -19.35 -20.94
C LEU A 839 -4.45 -18.39 -22.07
N THR A 840 -5.45 -17.85 -22.75
CA THR A 840 -5.28 -16.93 -23.88
C THR A 840 -5.84 -15.58 -23.54
N GLY A 841 -5.15 -14.54 -23.93
CA GLY A 841 -5.48 -13.13 -23.73
C GLY A 841 -4.22 -12.29 -23.93
N GLU A 842 -4.39 -10.99 -24.04
CA GLU A 842 -3.26 -10.06 -24.11
C GLU A 842 -2.50 -10.09 -22.78
N SER A 843 -1.18 -10.20 -22.83
CA SER A 843 -0.31 -10.24 -21.64
C SER A 843 0.88 -9.31 -21.72
N GLU A 844 1.22 -8.83 -22.92
CA GLU A 844 2.31 -7.91 -23.15
C GLU A 844 1.73 -6.54 -23.53
N GLU A 845 2.16 -5.48 -22.85
CA GLU A 845 1.75 -4.10 -23.11
C GLU A 845 0.22 -3.84 -23.05
N VAL A 846 -0.46 -4.44 -22.08
CA VAL A 846 -1.87 -4.13 -21.83
C VAL A 846 -1.99 -2.77 -21.14
N CYS A 847 -2.98 -2.00 -21.55
CA CYS A 847 -3.18 -0.64 -21.03
C CYS A 847 -3.84 -0.63 -19.64
N GLN A 848 -3.32 0.17 -18.74
CA GLN A 848 -3.98 0.44 -17.46
C GLN A 848 -5.38 1.06 -17.68
N ASN A 849 -6.32 0.68 -16.85
CA ASN A 849 -7.72 1.10 -16.90
C ASN A 849 -8.51 0.70 -18.16
N ARG A 850 -7.97 -0.22 -18.96
CA ARG A 850 -8.68 -0.87 -20.05
C ARG A 850 -9.01 -2.31 -19.72
N THR A 851 -10.05 -2.83 -20.38
CA THR A 851 -10.52 -4.20 -20.19
C THR A 851 -9.97 -5.13 -21.25
N TYR A 852 -9.53 -6.31 -20.81
CA TYR A 852 -9.01 -7.39 -21.68
C TYR A 852 -9.65 -8.70 -21.27
N THR A 853 -10.08 -9.50 -22.26
CA THR A 853 -10.73 -10.78 -21.99
C THR A 853 -9.73 -11.92 -22.11
N TYR A 854 -9.67 -12.73 -21.08
CA TYR A 854 -8.87 -13.94 -20.99
C TYR A 854 -9.78 -15.15 -21.03
N ALA A 855 -9.35 -16.20 -21.69
CA ALA A 855 -10.14 -17.39 -21.80
C ALA A 855 -9.29 -18.66 -21.65
N THR A 856 -9.91 -19.70 -21.10
CA THR A 856 -9.31 -21.02 -20.93
C THR A 856 -10.21 -22.11 -21.53
N ASN A 857 -9.85 -23.37 -21.30
CA ASN A 857 -10.60 -24.53 -21.83
C ASN A 857 -12.08 -24.45 -21.44
N SER A 858 -12.97 -24.65 -22.42
CA SER A 858 -14.41 -24.74 -22.17
C SER A 858 -14.79 -26.12 -21.59
N ASP A 859 -16.02 -26.23 -21.11
CA ASP A 859 -16.65 -27.47 -20.63
C ASP A 859 -15.96 -28.15 -19.43
N LYS A 860 -15.29 -27.34 -18.59
CA LYS A 860 -14.74 -27.71 -17.29
C LYS A 860 -15.64 -27.22 -16.17
N GLN A 861 -15.34 -27.60 -14.91
CA GLN A 861 -16.10 -27.20 -13.72
C GLN A 861 -15.19 -26.52 -12.69
N ASP A 862 -15.82 -25.76 -11.80
CA ASP A 862 -15.16 -25.10 -10.68
C ASP A 862 -13.97 -24.23 -11.11
N TYR A 863 -14.21 -23.37 -12.12
CA TYR A 863 -13.20 -22.37 -12.49
C TYR A 863 -12.93 -21.42 -11.31
N VAL A 864 -11.67 -21.18 -11.05
CA VAL A 864 -11.22 -20.17 -10.10
C VAL A 864 -10.28 -19.22 -10.82
N TRP A 865 -10.72 -18.00 -11.00
CA TRP A 865 -9.93 -16.92 -11.57
C TRP A 865 -9.32 -16.10 -10.45
N VAL A 866 -8.01 -15.85 -10.49
CA VAL A 866 -7.30 -15.00 -9.53
C VAL A 866 -6.55 -13.93 -10.30
N ILE A 867 -6.81 -12.68 -9.97
CA ILE A 867 -6.21 -11.53 -10.62
C ILE A 867 -5.44 -10.72 -9.56
N THR A 868 -4.22 -10.38 -9.88
CA THR A 868 -3.39 -9.47 -9.08
C THR A 868 -3.15 -8.22 -9.90
N GLY A 869 -3.40 -7.03 -9.33
CA GLY A 869 -3.24 -5.75 -10.00
C GLY A 869 -4.34 -5.35 -10.97
N GLY A 870 -5.51 -6.01 -10.91
CA GLY A 870 -6.67 -5.71 -11.75
C GLY A 870 -7.97 -6.22 -11.15
N MET A 871 -9.10 -5.90 -11.77
CA MET A 871 -10.42 -6.35 -11.34
C MET A 871 -11.18 -7.02 -12.50
N ILE A 872 -11.95 -8.04 -12.18
CA ILE A 872 -12.84 -8.70 -13.14
C ILE A 872 -14.06 -7.81 -13.36
N THR A 873 -14.37 -7.50 -14.62
CA THR A 873 -15.52 -6.69 -15.01
C THR A 873 -16.62 -7.52 -15.65
N GLU A 874 -16.30 -8.70 -16.19
CA GLU A 874 -17.27 -9.63 -16.79
C GLU A 874 -16.73 -11.05 -16.74
N GLY A 875 -17.57 -12.06 -16.56
CA GLY A 875 -17.15 -13.45 -16.41
C GLY A 875 -16.50 -13.72 -15.06
N GLY A 876 -15.60 -14.71 -15.00
CA GLY A 876 -14.79 -15.00 -13.82
C GLY A 876 -15.49 -15.77 -12.70
N SER A 877 -16.75 -16.19 -12.90
CA SER A 877 -17.43 -17.08 -11.96
C SER A 877 -16.95 -18.52 -12.08
N SER A 878 -17.32 -19.37 -11.14
CA SER A 878 -16.96 -20.80 -11.16
C SER A 878 -17.51 -21.58 -12.35
N THR A 879 -18.36 -20.99 -13.16
CA THR A 879 -18.92 -21.57 -14.38
C THR A 879 -18.37 -20.98 -15.67
N ASP A 880 -17.58 -19.92 -15.58
CA ASP A 880 -17.12 -19.16 -16.74
C ASP A 880 -15.71 -19.56 -17.14
N ASN A 881 -15.56 -20.00 -18.37
CA ASN A 881 -14.25 -20.30 -18.93
C ASN A 881 -13.51 -19.04 -19.44
N PHE A 882 -13.98 -17.85 -19.09
CA PHE A 882 -13.36 -16.57 -19.43
C PHE A 882 -13.53 -15.58 -18.29
N ALA A 883 -12.64 -14.59 -18.26
CA ALA A 883 -12.73 -13.42 -17.40
C ALA A 883 -12.28 -12.19 -18.18
N THR A 884 -13.06 -11.11 -18.11
CA THR A 884 -12.68 -9.80 -18.63
C THR A 884 -12.14 -8.98 -17.48
N VAL A 885 -10.90 -8.57 -17.58
CA VAL A 885 -10.15 -7.92 -16.51
C VAL A 885 -9.83 -6.48 -16.91
N ARG A 886 -10.11 -5.54 -16.04
CA ARG A 886 -9.60 -4.19 -16.13
C ARG A 886 -8.37 -4.09 -15.23
N TRP A 887 -7.22 -3.83 -15.83
CA TRP A 887 -5.96 -3.70 -15.11
C TRP A 887 -5.85 -2.31 -14.49
N THR A 888 -5.60 -2.26 -13.18
CA THR A 888 -5.55 -1.02 -12.40
C THR A 888 -4.15 -0.68 -11.91
N GLU A 889 -3.25 -1.66 -11.84
CA GLU A 889 -1.89 -1.51 -11.37
C GLU A 889 -0.89 -1.77 -12.49
N GLN A 890 0.33 -1.20 -12.38
CA GLN A 890 1.40 -1.34 -13.38
C GLN A 890 2.53 -2.29 -12.94
N SER A 891 2.51 -2.77 -11.71
CA SER A 891 3.51 -3.70 -11.18
C SER A 891 2.85 -4.90 -10.53
N ASP A 892 3.56 -6.03 -10.55
CA ASP A 892 3.11 -7.29 -9.95
C ASP A 892 1.76 -7.80 -10.49
N THR A 893 1.49 -7.57 -11.77
CA THR A 893 0.22 -7.88 -12.43
C THR A 893 0.22 -9.27 -13.03
N GLN A 894 -0.76 -10.08 -12.62
CA GLN A 894 -0.85 -11.48 -13.04
C GLN A 894 -2.31 -11.92 -13.10
N ILE A 895 -2.64 -12.74 -14.06
CA ILE A 895 -3.89 -13.48 -14.11
C ILE A 895 -3.64 -14.98 -14.06
N SER A 896 -4.36 -15.69 -13.22
CA SER A 896 -4.32 -17.15 -13.20
C SER A 896 -5.72 -17.73 -13.22
N VAL A 897 -5.80 -18.93 -13.79
CA VAL A 897 -7.02 -19.70 -13.81
C VAL A 897 -6.73 -21.13 -13.40
N SER A 898 -7.59 -21.69 -12.58
CA SER A 898 -7.63 -23.11 -12.29
C SER A 898 -9.06 -23.64 -12.47
N TYR A 899 -9.18 -24.90 -12.79
CA TYR A 899 -10.47 -25.58 -12.89
C TYR A 899 -10.35 -27.05 -12.53
N ALA A 900 -11.44 -27.64 -12.11
CA ALA A 900 -11.52 -29.06 -11.89
C ALA A 900 -11.67 -29.80 -13.24
N ASP A 901 -10.83 -30.83 -13.43
CA ASP A 901 -10.94 -31.76 -14.56
C ASP A 901 -11.34 -33.13 -14.01
N ASP A 902 -12.42 -33.68 -14.52
CA ASP A 902 -12.94 -35.01 -14.12
C ASP A 902 -11.98 -36.18 -14.48
N SER A 903 -10.83 -35.91 -15.09
CA SER A 903 -9.78 -36.89 -15.29
C SER A 903 -9.10 -37.23 -13.98
N SER A 904 -8.91 -38.52 -13.69
CA SER A 904 -8.36 -39.02 -12.42
C SER A 904 -6.90 -38.65 -12.15
N CYS A 905 -6.26 -37.92 -13.04
CA CYS A 905 -4.83 -37.63 -13.00
C CYS A 905 -4.47 -36.31 -12.33
N SER A 906 -5.30 -35.31 -12.40
CA SER A 906 -5.06 -34.05 -11.67
C SER A 906 -6.41 -33.40 -11.41
N PRO A 907 -6.87 -33.37 -10.17
CA PRO A 907 -8.17 -32.81 -9.85
C PRO A 907 -8.27 -31.30 -10.09
N THR A 908 -7.15 -30.62 -10.21
CA THR A 908 -7.14 -29.17 -10.43
C THR A 908 -5.99 -28.80 -11.35
N LYS A 909 -6.30 -28.25 -12.51
CA LYS A 909 -5.30 -27.68 -13.41
C LYS A 909 -5.21 -26.18 -13.18
N MET A 910 -4.02 -25.64 -13.11
CA MET A 910 -3.76 -24.23 -12.89
C MET A 910 -2.72 -23.71 -13.87
N LEU A 911 -2.97 -22.53 -14.43
CA LEU A 911 -2.01 -21.81 -15.24
C LEU A 911 -2.08 -20.32 -14.88
N ALA A 912 -0.92 -19.70 -14.75
CA ALA A 912 -0.78 -18.26 -14.52
C ALA A 912 -0.11 -17.60 -15.73
N LEU A 913 -0.50 -16.37 -16.01
CA LEU A 913 0.05 -15.53 -17.06
C LEU A 913 0.42 -14.19 -16.42
N ASP A 914 1.71 -13.88 -16.42
CA ASP A 914 2.18 -12.55 -16.01
C ASP A 914 1.78 -11.55 -17.11
N THR A 915 1.27 -10.40 -16.69
CA THR A 915 0.74 -9.40 -17.60
C THR A 915 1.55 -8.11 -17.43
N GLU A 916 2.09 -7.58 -18.51
CA GLU A 916 2.77 -6.29 -18.48
C GLU A 916 1.76 -5.17 -18.71
N VAL A 917 1.41 -4.47 -17.63
CA VAL A 917 0.45 -3.35 -17.66
C VAL A 917 1.20 -2.04 -17.80
N ILE A 918 0.88 -1.30 -18.84
CA ILE A 918 1.52 -0.01 -19.15
C ILE A 918 0.50 1.13 -19.08
N SER A 919 0.96 2.34 -18.80
CA SER A 919 0.13 3.54 -18.88
C SER A 919 -0.04 3.96 -20.35
N CYS A 920 -1.18 3.65 -20.92
CA CYS A 920 -1.51 4.11 -22.27
C CYS A 920 -2.27 5.44 -22.16
N GLY A 921 -1.67 6.53 -22.61
CA GLY A 921 -2.35 7.83 -22.69
C GLY A 921 -3.65 7.71 -23.50
N MET A 922 -4.75 8.23 -22.97
CA MET A 922 -6.05 8.18 -23.62
C MET A 922 -6.04 8.88 -24.98
N VAL A 923 -6.38 8.15 -26.02
CA VAL A 923 -6.94 8.73 -27.25
C VAL A 923 -8.43 8.40 -27.24
N LEU A 924 -9.23 9.45 -27.12
CA LEU A 924 -10.69 9.40 -27.19
C LEU A 924 -11.19 8.81 -28.52
N GLY A 925 -12.02 7.80 -28.44
CA GLY A 925 -13.01 7.41 -29.46
C GLY A 925 -12.62 6.26 -30.37
N GLU A 926 -13.32 5.17 -30.20
CA GLU A 926 -13.60 4.04 -31.10
C GLU A 926 -12.45 3.44 -31.91
N GLU A 927 -12.15 2.17 -31.58
CA GLU A 927 -11.60 1.12 -32.45
C GLU A 927 -10.67 1.54 -33.59
N PHE A 928 -9.43 1.92 -33.31
CA PHE A 928 -8.32 1.72 -34.24
C PHE A 928 -7.03 2.13 -33.52
N SER A 929 -6.23 1.16 -33.09
CA SER A 929 -4.97 1.39 -32.38
C SER A 929 -3.85 1.71 -33.36
N LEU A 930 -3.69 2.98 -33.71
CA LEU A 930 -2.44 3.45 -34.29
C LEU A 930 -1.56 4.01 -33.19
N VAL A 931 -0.45 3.34 -32.88
CA VAL A 931 0.50 3.78 -31.87
C VAL A 931 1.78 4.26 -32.54
N VAL A 932 2.17 5.51 -32.31
CA VAL A 932 3.40 6.08 -32.85
C VAL A 932 4.51 5.96 -31.78
N PHE A 933 5.57 5.22 -32.10
CA PHE A 933 6.76 5.14 -31.24
C PHE A 933 7.67 6.33 -31.51
N ASN A 934 7.78 7.22 -30.55
CA ASN A 934 8.45 8.51 -30.72
C ASN A 934 9.99 8.47 -30.63
N GLU A 935 10.56 7.31 -30.38
CA GLU A 935 12.01 7.14 -30.26
C GLU A 935 12.47 5.91 -31.06
N PHE A 936 13.55 6.05 -31.79
CA PHE A 936 14.18 4.92 -32.48
C PHE A 936 15.67 5.13 -32.65
N SER A 937 16.42 4.02 -32.73
CA SER A 937 17.88 4.02 -32.79
C SER A 937 18.39 3.11 -33.92
N PRO A 938 18.53 3.61 -35.15
CA PRO A 938 18.91 2.81 -36.30
C PRO A 938 20.40 2.47 -36.27
N ASN A 939 20.80 1.59 -35.35
CA ASN A 939 22.18 1.11 -35.16
C ASN A 939 22.39 -0.30 -35.70
N ASN A 940 21.32 -0.91 -36.23
CA ASN A 940 21.26 -2.24 -36.82
C ASN A 940 21.56 -3.39 -35.84
N ASP A 941 21.10 -3.22 -34.59
CA ASP A 941 21.17 -4.27 -33.56
C ASP A 941 19.89 -5.15 -33.49
N GLY A 942 18.87 -4.81 -34.29
CA GLY A 942 17.60 -5.52 -34.36
C GLY A 942 16.51 -4.99 -33.43
N PHE A 943 16.80 -3.94 -32.63
CA PHE A 943 15.83 -3.30 -31.73
C PHE A 943 15.68 -1.82 -32.10
N ASN A 944 14.45 -1.38 -32.32
CA ASN A 944 14.10 0.02 -32.61
C ASN A 944 14.90 0.64 -33.78
N ASP A 945 15.23 -0.17 -34.78
CA ASP A 945 16.01 0.28 -35.94
C ASP A 945 15.20 1.14 -36.94
N PHE A 946 13.89 1.12 -36.81
CA PHE A 946 12.98 1.82 -37.72
C PHE A 946 12.01 2.68 -36.92
N PHE A 947 11.58 3.81 -37.50
CA PHE A 947 10.46 4.57 -36.98
C PHE A 947 9.18 3.75 -37.15
N THR A 948 8.57 3.34 -36.05
CA THR A 948 7.46 2.42 -36.03
C THR A 948 6.15 3.15 -35.68
N VAL A 949 5.12 2.88 -36.45
CA VAL A 949 3.73 3.28 -36.20
C VAL A 949 2.90 2.02 -36.30
N GLN A 950 2.59 1.45 -35.15
CA GLN A 950 1.86 0.20 -35.05
C GLN A 950 0.46 0.34 -35.64
N GLY A 951 0.06 -0.58 -36.49
CA GLY A 951 -1.24 -0.58 -37.17
C GLY A 951 -1.35 0.33 -38.39
N ILE A 952 -0.28 1.02 -38.80
CA ILE A 952 -0.30 1.87 -39.98
C ILE A 952 -0.33 1.07 -41.30
N GLU A 953 0.13 -0.18 -41.25
CA GLU A 953 0.24 -1.07 -42.39
C GLU A 953 -1.12 -1.43 -43.00
N ASP A 954 -2.18 -1.33 -42.22
CA ASP A 954 -3.54 -1.69 -42.62
C ASP A 954 -4.27 -0.54 -43.35
N TYR A 955 -3.65 0.64 -43.43
CA TYR A 955 -4.30 1.83 -44.01
C TYR A 955 -3.45 2.48 -45.10
N SER A 956 -4.11 3.04 -46.10
CA SER A 956 -3.45 3.97 -47.02
C SER A 956 -3.01 5.21 -46.27
N ASN A 957 -1.72 5.47 -46.26
CA ASN A 957 -1.15 6.52 -45.44
C ASN A 957 -0.10 7.33 -46.20
N THR A 958 0.16 8.53 -45.70
CA THR A 958 1.29 9.37 -46.12
C THR A 958 2.06 9.81 -44.89
N VAL A 959 3.35 9.47 -44.82
CA VAL A 959 4.24 9.90 -43.73
C VAL A 959 5.22 10.93 -44.22
N GLU A 960 5.30 12.06 -43.56
CA GLU A 960 6.23 13.15 -43.77
C GLU A 960 7.02 13.42 -42.49
N ILE A 961 8.33 13.56 -42.60
CA ILE A 961 9.22 13.87 -41.47
C ILE A 961 10.00 15.14 -41.74
N TYR A 962 10.04 16.01 -40.75
CA TYR A 962 10.65 17.33 -40.81
C TYR A 962 11.77 17.47 -39.79
N ASN A 963 12.83 18.20 -40.13
CA ASN A 963 13.85 18.57 -39.16
C ASN A 963 13.35 19.74 -38.25
N ARG A 964 14.12 20.05 -37.20
CA ARG A 964 13.80 21.13 -36.24
C ARG A 964 13.61 22.53 -36.86
N ASN A 965 14.01 22.74 -38.13
CA ASN A 965 13.84 24.00 -38.85
C ASN A 965 12.59 23.97 -39.74
N GLY A 966 11.77 22.91 -39.67
CA GLY A 966 10.56 22.75 -40.50
C GLY A 966 10.83 22.30 -41.93
N ASN A 967 12.03 21.90 -42.28
CA ASN A 967 12.31 21.39 -43.62
C ASN A 967 11.99 19.91 -43.71
N LEU A 968 11.26 19.50 -44.74
CA LEU A 968 10.95 18.12 -45.05
C LEU A 968 12.21 17.32 -45.35
N VAL A 969 12.43 16.20 -44.66
CA VAL A 969 13.59 15.31 -44.82
C VAL A 969 13.22 13.93 -45.34
N PHE A 970 12.02 13.47 -45.07
CA PHE A 970 11.51 12.18 -45.57
C PHE A 970 10.03 12.30 -45.91
N LYS A 971 9.61 11.64 -46.98
CA LYS A 971 8.21 11.49 -47.39
C LYS A 971 7.99 10.16 -48.07
N THR A 972 6.96 9.44 -47.70
CA THR A 972 6.50 8.23 -48.38
C THR A 972 4.98 8.12 -48.32
N MET A 973 4.43 7.35 -49.24
CA MET A 973 3.04 6.87 -49.20
C MET A 973 3.08 5.39 -48.84
N ASP A 974 1.99 4.89 -48.26
CA ASP A 974 1.83 3.51 -47.82
C ASP A 974 3.03 3.02 -46.99
N TYR A 975 3.29 3.77 -45.93
CA TYR A 975 4.40 3.52 -45.00
C TYR A 975 4.24 2.19 -44.27
N GLN A 976 5.28 1.37 -44.27
CA GLN A 976 5.34 0.01 -43.72
C GLN A 976 6.45 -0.11 -42.67
N ASN A 977 6.58 0.87 -41.78
CA ASN A 977 7.59 0.89 -40.71
C ASN A 977 9.03 0.65 -41.17
N THR A 978 9.42 1.30 -42.27
CA THR A 978 10.70 1.01 -42.95
C THR A 978 11.73 2.15 -42.89
N TRP A 979 11.40 3.28 -42.29
CA TRP A 979 12.34 4.41 -42.25
C TRP A 979 13.37 4.26 -41.13
N ASN A 980 14.64 4.25 -41.54
CA ASN A 980 15.79 4.09 -40.66
C ASN A 980 16.60 5.40 -40.47
N GLY A 981 15.98 6.54 -40.64
CA GLY A 981 16.62 7.85 -40.50
C GLY A 981 17.44 8.30 -41.73
N GLN A 982 17.16 7.78 -42.95
CA GLN A 982 17.73 8.26 -44.16
C GLN A 982 16.84 9.30 -44.85
N ALA A 983 17.46 10.38 -45.36
CA ALA A 983 16.73 11.39 -46.10
C ALA A 983 16.37 10.89 -47.51
N ASN A 984 15.15 11.18 -47.98
CA ASN A 984 14.69 10.89 -49.33
C ASN A 984 14.21 12.13 -50.11
N VAL A 985 14.32 13.32 -49.51
CA VAL A 985 13.88 14.59 -50.10
C VAL A 985 15.09 15.48 -50.36
N LYS A 986 15.21 16.03 -51.58
CA LYS A 986 16.27 16.92 -51.99
C LYS A 986 16.14 18.32 -51.38
N GLY A 987 17.20 18.87 -50.81
CA GLY A 987 17.31 20.25 -50.39
C GLY A 987 17.81 20.53 -48.98
N VAL A 988 17.89 19.54 -48.13
CA VAL A 988 18.38 19.67 -46.72
C VAL A 988 19.56 18.72 -46.47
N SER A 989 19.59 17.57 -47.13
CA SER A 989 20.70 16.63 -47.23
C SER A 989 20.66 15.96 -48.59
N ASP A 990 21.73 15.34 -49.04
CA ASP A 990 21.73 14.55 -50.28
C ASP A 990 20.81 13.33 -50.09
N ASN A 991 20.09 12.95 -51.19
CA ASN A 991 19.15 11.81 -51.13
C ASN A 991 19.89 10.53 -50.78
N GLY A 992 19.50 9.88 -49.67
CA GLY A 992 20.13 8.68 -49.11
C GLY A 992 21.12 8.93 -47.97
N ASP A 993 21.36 10.18 -47.59
CA ASP A 993 22.21 10.50 -46.44
C ASP A 993 21.47 10.18 -45.12
N TYR A 994 22.25 9.70 -44.16
CA TYR A 994 21.76 9.50 -42.81
C TYR A 994 21.62 10.82 -42.06
N LEU A 995 20.46 11.06 -41.50
CA LEU A 995 20.20 12.24 -40.70
C LEU A 995 20.90 12.15 -39.31
N PRO A 996 21.38 13.27 -38.78
CA PRO A 996 22.06 13.28 -37.47
C PRO A 996 21.10 12.96 -36.33
N SER A 997 21.61 12.45 -35.20
CA SER A 997 20.83 12.31 -33.97
C SER A 997 20.19 13.62 -33.55
N GLY A 998 18.95 13.56 -33.14
CA GLY A 998 18.17 14.74 -32.72
C GLY A 998 16.67 14.57 -32.86
N THR A 999 15.96 15.61 -32.49
CA THR A 999 14.49 15.66 -32.57
C THR A 999 14.04 16.05 -33.97
N TYR A 1000 13.10 15.30 -34.51
CA TYR A 1000 12.40 15.49 -35.78
C TYR A 1000 10.91 15.60 -35.50
N TYR A 1001 10.13 16.02 -36.49
CA TYR A 1001 8.69 16.12 -36.41
C TYR A 1001 8.06 15.33 -37.54
N TYR A 1002 6.97 14.61 -37.24
CA TYR A 1002 6.25 13.85 -38.23
C TYR A 1002 4.85 14.42 -38.47
N SER A 1003 4.35 14.19 -39.70
CA SER A 1003 2.94 14.34 -40.06
C SER A 1003 2.52 13.07 -40.80
N ILE A 1004 1.53 12.38 -40.28
CA ILE A 1004 1.00 11.15 -40.83
C ILE A 1004 -0.47 11.38 -41.19
N VAL A 1005 -0.77 11.33 -42.49
CA VAL A 1005 -2.11 11.49 -42.99
C VAL A 1005 -2.67 10.15 -43.39
N ILE A 1006 -3.82 9.80 -42.84
CA ILE A 1006 -4.56 8.57 -43.13
C ILE A 1006 -5.95 8.93 -43.64
N PRO A 1007 -6.13 8.98 -44.96
CA PRO A 1007 -7.37 9.46 -45.56
C PRO A 1007 -8.61 8.63 -45.19
N GLU A 1008 -8.43 7.32 -44.98
CA GLU A 1008 -9.52 6.42 -44.66
C GLU A 1008 -10.12 6.66 -43.26
N LEU A 1009 -9.30 7.22 -42.35
CA LEU A 1009 -9.72 7.57 -41.00
C LEU A 1009 -10.02 9.06 -40.82
N GLU A 1010 -9.90 9.87 -41.91
CA GLU A 1010 -9.95 11.34 -41.87
C GLU A 1010 -9.01 11.95 -40.81
N ARG A 1011 -7.86 11.26 -40.50
CA ARG A 1011 -6.92 11.65 -39.43
C ARG A 1011 -5.61 12.15 -39.97
N ASN A 1012 -5.08 13.18 -39.29
CA ASN A 1012 -3.72 13.64 -39.46
C ASN A 1012 -3.04 13.63 -38.09
N LEU A 1013 -2.11 12.68 -37.91
CA LEU A 1013 -1.29 12.56 -36.71
C LEU A 1013 -0.04 13.42 -36.87
N VAL A 1014 0.19 14.33 -35.95
CA VAL A 1014 1.41 15.16 -35.94
C VAL A 1014 2.07 15.05 -34.56
N GLY A 1015 3.39 14.94 -34.57
CA GLY A 1015 4.15 14.80 -33.33
C GLY A 1015 5.64 14.98 -33.55
N TRP A 1016 6.39 14.67 -32.51
CA TRP A 1016 7.85 14.68 -32.57
C TRP A 1016 8.38 13.24 -32.47
N LEU A 1017 9.57 13.03 -32.94
CA LEU A 1017 10.29 11.79 -32.79
C LEU A 1017 11.76 12.05 -32.51
N GLN A 1018 12.40 11.20 -31.73
CA GLN A 1018 13.81 11.26 -31.39
C GLN A 1018 14.57 10.20 -32.18
N LEU A 1019 15.50 10.63 -32.98
CA LEU A 1019 16.45 9.75 -33.65
C LEU A 1019 17.76 9.72 -32.84
N ALA A 1020 18.16 8.56 -32.36
CA ALA A 1020 19.40 8.32 -31.65
C ALA A 1020 20.34 7.44 -32.50
N ARG A 1021 21.61 7.80 -32.63
CA ARG A 1021 22.64 6.99 -33.33
C ARG A 1021 23.91 6.92 -32.50
#